data_c4c7a80b1cfe727e1abae511841f4c25
#
_entry.id   c4c7a80b1cfe727e1abae511841f4c25
#
_cell.length_a   1.000
_cell.length_b   1.000
_cell.length_c   1.000
_cell.angle_alpha   90.00
_cell.angle_beta   90.00
_cell.angle_gamma   90.00
#
_symmetry.space_group_name_H-M   'P 1'
#
loop_
_entity.id
_entity.type
_entity.pdbx_description
1 polymer ?
#
loop_
_entity_poly.entity_id
_entity_poly.type
_entity_poly.pdbx_seq_one_letter_code
_entity_poly.pdbx_strand_id
1 'polypeptide(L)'
;MNLFCSAFQPELSASRRDSSRRLAMRNCAGAVRAYGEAFQGRSRVLYSFALMAVVSLSLLVSGCSNAMPAATPKPSVDITATPASITAGGAATLNVTAANATQVVVTGSNGTRRVLPGTGGTLSVHPTATTTFTATATGPGGSASAQAVVTVTAVVVPAPTVSITANPASITAGGSSILTVIAANAQTVTLTGSDGTKYALQPDGGTQSVTPAATTTYTATATAASGKSVTATTTVTVTPHPAPTLTITANPTSVVAGSSSILTVTATNSTQVTLAGSDGSHYALQPSGGTVAVSPASTTTYTATATGPGGTVTASATLTVTPNPPPTVAITASPASIVMGGSSTLTVSASHATQLTITGSDHSSYALQSSGGLVAVKPTSTTTYTATATGPGGTATASTVVVVTPNPPPTVSITANPVSIASGSSSLLTVAATNATTVTITGTDGTSYTLPPAGGTQSVSPTADTTYTATATGPGGTVTASASVAVVAPGSLQSIDHVVFMLQENHTFDNYFGMLNLYRQSHSTNAQPWNVGDNGTIYNVDGIDDKLTTISNQDDQGTTYNLFKFITTCIDDESSAWLESYGDVNRYDFLTTRPINMDGFVHTAEGFAQSCAGTGTCSGTFTDLTGQRAMGYYDQGFLNYYYYMASQFAVSDRWFSPVASKSIDNRIATFTGGTTQGLVHDPGNDDHLPQLDINNIFQELDAASVSWKIYYSDTANNCLVGGSCNPSGNAYYPATNFSALSYSYRYLYENPTGAPCTAPTQPSSVVGDTTNSFCIDPTHIAPLTQYFTDLTNGTLPSFAFIEAGYGNNDEHPGSGQSILLGQARVAQIVNAFMASPEWKSSVFFLSYDEGGGPYDHVPPVPGSSNKNTDASLGPIPDISTIAVNPDSYNPCVPPPPGTPTLHCDLRPTDPGANPGDAPAVQGFAAQLGFRVPNMIISPFVRRHYVSHTPMDHTAVIKFVENRFIQGSPHLTARDNAQPNLLEFFDFTAVPWATPPTPPTPVPVGNTCTPANMGP
;
A
#
# COMPACT_ATOMS: atom_id res chain seq x y z
N MET A 1 -39.19 -52.42 18.57
CA MET A 1 -40.26 -52.68 19.58
C MET A 1 -41.14 -51.45 19.53
N ASN A 2 -42.06 -51.50 18.60
CA ASN A 2 -43.49 -51.42 18.80
C ASN A 2 -44.03 -50.12 19.35
N LEU A 3 -44.65 -49.34 18.44
CA LEU A 3 -46.14 -49.23 18.22
C LEU A 3 -46.73 -48.12 19.09
N PHE A 4 -47.49 -47.19 18.59
CA PHE A 4 -48.81 -47.10 17.92
C PHE A 4 -48.98 -45.61 17.49
N CYS A 5 -49.33 -45.27 16.33
CA CYS A 5 -50.59 -45.25 15.59
C CYS A 5 -51.83 -44.82 16.35
N SER A 6 -52.41 -43.72 15.95
CA SER A 6 -53.80 -43.50 15.46
C SER A 6 -54.19 -42.04 15.61
N ALA A 7 -54.47 -41.36 14.51
CA ALA A 7 -55.75 -41.13 13.95
C ALA A 7 -56.82 -40.55 14.89
N PHE A 8 -57.18 -39.28 14.59
CA PHE A 8 -58.59 -38.87 14.62
C PHE A 8 -58.75 -37.53 13.83
N GLN A 9 -59.43 -37.65 12.72
CA GLN A 9 -60.37 -36.61 12.27
C GLN A 9 -61.72 -36.99 12.86
N PRO A 10 -62.72 -36.12 13.04
CA PRO A 10 -63.29 -35.27 11.99
C PRO A 10 -63.89 -33.90 12.43
N GLU A 11 -64.22 -33.19 11.40
CA GLU A 11 -65.38 -32.36 11.11
C GLU A 11 -65.77 -31.11 11.89
N LEU A 12 -66.12 -30.14 11.03
CA LEU A 12 -67.09 -29.06 11.14
C LEU A 12 -66.57 -27.80 11.84
N SER A 13 -66.48 -26.68 11.15
CA SER A 13 -67.59 -25.98 10.50
C SER A 13 -67.15 -24.87 9.59
N ALA A 14 -67.88 -24.75 8.54
CA ALA A 14 -67.85 -23.61 7.58
C ALA A 14 -68.14 -22.32 8.28
N SER A 15 -67.28 -21.32 8.08
CA SER A 15 -67.61 -19.90 7.87
C SER A 15 -66.34 -19.06 7.93
N ARG A 16 -65.79 -18.70 6.85
CA ARG A 16 -64.97 -17.51 6.55
C ARG A 16 -64.29 -17.67 5.15
N ARG A 17 -65.13 -17.75 4.15
CA ARG A 17 -64.69 -17.62 2.78
C ARG A 17 -65.53 -16.52 2.14
N ASP A 18 -65.27 -15.26 2.47
CA ASP A 18 -65.81 -14.18 1.66
C ASP A 18 -65.09 -12.83 1.73
N SER A 19 -64.08 -12.67 2.60
CA SER A 19 -63.41 -11.38 2.71
C SER A 19 -62.12 -11.27 1.87
N SER A 20 -61.49 -12.41 1.53
CA SER A 20 -60.24 -12.39 0.75
C SER A 20 -60.45 -12.21 -0.76
N ARG A 21 -61.61 -12.63 -1.28
CA ARG A 21 -61.90 -12.44 -2.72
C ARG A 21 -62.34 -11.03 -3.09
N ARG A 22 -62.92 -10.26 -2.13
CA ARG A 22 -63.33 -8.84 -2.36
C ARG A 22 -62.16 -7.89 -2.27
N LEU A 23 -61.11 -8.21 -1.54
CA LEU A 23 -59.89 -7.40 -1.47
C LEU A 23 -59.03 -7.49 -2.72
N ALA A 24 -58.94 -8.68 -3.31
CA ALA A 24 -58.18 -8.92 -4.57
C ALA A 24 -58.81 -8.21 -5.77
N MET A 25 -60.13 -8.08 -5.80
CA MET A 25 -60.85 -7.35 -6.88
C MET A 25 -60.79 -5.83 -6.70
N ARG A 26 -60.63 -5.30 -5.45
CA ARG A 26 -60.52 -3.87 -5.28
C ARG A 26 -59.12 -3.34 -5.67
N ASN A 27 -58.07 -4.14 -5.52
CA ASN A 27 -56.73 -3.73 -5.90
C ASN A 27 -56.51 -3.81 -7.42
N CYS A 28 -57.24 -4.67 -8.15
CA CYS A 28 -57.16 -4.69 -9.61
C CYS A 28 -57.90 -3.48 -10.22
N ALA A 29 -58.97 -2.99 -9.59
CA ALA A 29 -59.70 -1.83 -10.08
C ALA A 29 -58.98 -0.49 -9.86
N GLY A 30 -58.14 -0.40 -8.85
CA GLY A 30 -57.31 0.78 -8.57
C GLY A 30 -56.19 1.00 -9.58
N ALA A 31 -55.56 -0.10 -10.03
CA ALA A 31 -54.46 -0.06 -11.01
C ALA A 31 -54.93 0.35 -12.43
N VAL A 32 -56.17 0.02 -12.77
CA VAL A 32 -56.77 0.41 -14.09
C VAL A 32 -57.17 1.87 -14.11
N ARG A 33 -57.56 2.47 -12.96
CA ARG A 33 -57.91 3.87 -12.89
C ARG A 33 -56.71 4.84 -12.93
N ALA A 34 -55.55 4.39 -12.40
CA ALA A 34 -54.31 5.19 -12.46
C ALA A 34 -53.71 5.29 -13.87
N TYR A 35 -54.01 4.32 -14.75
CA TYR A 35 -53.50 4.34 -16.11
C TYR A 35 -54.41 5.12 -17.10
N GLY A 36 -55.66 5.43 -16.70
CA GLY A 36 -56.61 6.16 -17.55
C GLY A 36 -56.47 7.68 -17.54
N GLU A 37 -55.93 8.24 -16.47
CA GLU A 37 -55.82 9.69 -16.30
C GLU A 37 -54.50 10.32 -16.80
N ALA A 38 -53.49 9.50 -17.16
CA ALA A 38 -52.19 10.00 -17.63
C ALA A 38 -52.09 10.19 -19.15
N PHE A 39 -53.12 9.90 -19.93
CA PHE A 39 -53.06 9.91 -21.40
C PHE A 39 -54.16 10.77 -22.06
N GLN A 40 -54.30 12.04 -21.68
CA GLN A 40 -54.93 13.05 -22.50
C GLN A 40 -53.97 14.15 -22.88
N GLY A 41 -53.33 13.95 -24.01
CA GLY A 41 -52.62 14.99 -24.68
C GLY A 41 -51.20 14.69 -25.16
N ARG A 42 -51.12 14.06 -26.26
CA ARG A 42 -50.24 14.39 -27.41
C ARG A 42 -50.11 13.21 -28.41
N SER A 43 -50.47 13.54 -29.63
CA SER A 43 -50.00 13.00 -30.91
C SER A 43 -50.43 11.59 -31.35
N ARG A 44 -50.97 11.53 -32.53
CA ARG A 44 -51.52 10.35 -33.27
C ARG A 44 -50.56 9.16 -33.51
N VAL A 45 -49.31 9.30 -33.09
CA VAL A 45 -48.31 8.21 -33.27
C VAL A 45 -48.22 7.28 -32.06
N LEU A 46 -48.75 7.69 -30.91
CA LEU A 46 -48.79 6.87 -29.70
C LEU A 46 -49.96 5.90 -29.61
N TYR A 47 -50.99 6.07 -30.48
CA TYR A 47 -52.15 5.16 -30.47
C TYR A 47 -51.87 3.73 -30.95
N SER A 48 -50.84 3.53 -31.79
CA SER A 48 -50.50 2.18 -32.26
C SER A 48 -49.78 1.36 -31.19
N PHE A 49 -49.05 2.01 -30.29
CA PHE A 49 -48.38 1.31 -29.17
C PHE A 49 -49.32 1.03 -27.99
N ALA A 50 -50.31 1.92 -27.79
CA ALA A 50 -51.28 1.69 -26.73
C ALA A 50 -52.26 0.53 -27.07
N LEU A 51 -52.49 0.27 -28.35
CA LEU A 51 -53.38 -0.82 -28.78
C LEU A 51 -52.75 -2.20 -28.60
N MET A 52 -51.41 -2.32 -28.74
CA MET A 52 -50.70 -3.55 -28.42
C MET A 52 -50.66 -3.85 -26.91
N ALA A 53 -50.56 -2.82 -26.08
CA ALA A 53 -50.59 -3.00 -24.63
C ALA A 53 -51.98 -3.42 -24.11
N VAL A 54 -53.04 -2.96 -24.78
CA VAL A 54 -54.43 -3.31 -24.40
C VAL A 54 -54.76 -4.76 -24.88
N VAL A 55 -54.21 -5.20 -26.01
CA VAL A 55 -54.38 -6.60 -26.46
C VAL A 55 -53.59 -7.57 -25.57
N SER A 56 -52.42 -7.18 -25.07
CA SER A 56 -51.68 -7.98 -24.10
C SER A 56 -52.38 -8.08 -22.74
N LEU A 57 -53.13 -7.05 -22.37
CA LEU A 57 -53.90 -7.03 -21.10
C LEU A 57 -55.21 -7.83 -21.22
N SER A 58 -55.82 -7.86 -22.41
CA SER A 58 -57.04 -8.66 -22.65
C SER A 58 -56.75 -10.17 -22.66
N LEU A 59 -55.50 -10.59 -23.02
CA LEU A 59 -55.07 -12.01 -22.88
C LEU A 59 -54.84 -12.42 -21.44
N LEU A 60 -54.49 -11.43 -20.55
CA LEU A 60 -54.33 -11.72 -19.11
C LEU A 60 -55.68 -11.81 -18.38
N VAL A 61 -56.73 -11.19 -18.91
CA VAL A 61 -58.07 -11.26 -18.30
C VAL A 61 -58.89 -12.50 -18.73
N SER A 62 -58.59 -13.06 -19.92
CA SER A 62 -59.23 -14.28 -20.35
C SER A 62 -58.66 -15.57 -19.76
N GLY A 63 -57.59 -15.48 -18.98
CA GLY A 63 -57.01 -16.60 -18.25
C GLY A 63 -57.61 -16.89 -16.86
N CYS A 64 -58.54 -16.08 -16.40
CA CYS A 64 -59.11 -16.18 -15.03
C CYS A 64 -60.42 -17.03 -14.96
N SER A 65 -60.72 -17.81 -15.97
CA SER A 65 -61.89 -18.72 -15.89
C SER A 65 -61.51 -20.14 -16.16
N ASN A 66 -60.84 -20.75 -15.20
CA ASN A 66 -61.01 -22.19 -14.89
C ASN A 66 -60.29 -22.54 -13.58
N ALA A 67 -61.07 -22.98 -12.67
CA ALA A 67 -60.65 -23.48 -11.38
C ALA A 67 -59.77 -24.72 -11.57
N MET A 68 -58.53 -24.60 -11.13
CA MET A 68 -57.66 -25.77 -10.88
C MET A 68 -56.77 -25.49 -9.63
N PRO A 69 -56.29 -26.51 -8.98
CA PRO A 69 -55.78 -26.44 -7.61
C PRO A 69 -54.54 -25.56 -7.47
N ALA A 70 -54.31 -25.11 -6.30
CA ALA A 70 -53.30 -24.16 -5.85
C ALA A 70 -52.01 -24.10 -6.69
N ALA A 71 -52.07 -23.29 -7.73
CA ALA A 71 -50.85 -22.99 -8.46
C ALA A 71 -49.99 -22.06 -7.58
N THR A 72 -48.81 -22.50 -7.37
CA THR A 72 -47.81 -21.62 -6.78
C THR A 72 -47.84 -20.30 -7.52
N PRO A 73 -47.90 -19.18 -6.79
CA PRO A 73 -47.99 -17.87 -7.43
C PRO A 73 -46.83 -17.64 -8.37
N LYS A 74 -47.16 -17.17 -9.57
CA LYS A 74 -46.12 -16.85 -10.57
C LYS A 74 -45.17 -15.80 -10.01
N PRO A 75 -43.91 -15.95 -10.26
CA PRO A 75 -42.96 -14.88 -9.97
C PRO A 75 -43.35 -13.57 -10.67
N SER A 76 -43.13 -12.49 -10.02
CA SER A 76 -43.11 -11.17 -10.65
C SER A 76 -41.70 -10.57 -10.48
N VAL A 77 -41.33 -9.74 -11.41
CA VAL A 77 -40.06 -9.06 -11.36
C VAL A 77 -40.19 -7.69 -12.01
N ASP A 78 -39.57 -6.72 -11.44
CA ASP A 78 -39.35 -5.42 -12.04
C ASP A 78 -37.88 -5.04 -11.96
N ILE A 79 -37.42 -4.26 -12.91
CA ILE A 79 -36.04 -3.78 -12.94
C ILE A 79 -36.01 -2.34 -13.46
N THR A 80 -35.29 -1.51 -12.76
CA THR A 80 -35.02 -0.12 -13.17
C THR A 80 -33.54 0.16 -13.17
N ALA A 81 -33.13 1.05 -14.02
CA ALA A 81 -31.75 1.49 -14.10
C ALA A 81 -31.63 2.97 -13.70
N THR A 82 -30.76 3.27 -12.78
CA THR A 82 -30.52 4.64 -12.34
C THR A 82 -29.01 4.93 -12.26
N PRO A 83 -28.54 5.92 -13.00
CA PRO A 83 -29.23 6.62 -14.09
C PRO A 83 -29.46 5.70 -15.32
N ALA A 84 -30.47 6.00 -16.11
CA ALA A 84 -30.79 5.27 -17.32
C ALA A 84 -29.88 5.62 -18.51
N SER A 85 -29.09 6.67 -18.38
CA SER A 85 -28.10 7.10 -19.38
C SER A 85 -26.79 7.47 -18.72
N ILE A 86 -25.71 7.01 -19.30
CA ILE A 86 -24.35 7.14 -18.76
C ILE A 86 -23.40 7.49 -19.90
N THR A 87 -22.31 8.14 -19.62
CA THR A 87 -21.17 8.21 -20.54
C THR A 87 -20.40 6.90 -20.50
N ALA A 88 -19.64 6.61 -21.57
CA ALA A 88 -18.86 5.39 -21.66
C ALA A 88 -17.94 5.24 -20.43
N GLY A 89 -18.15 4.20 -19.63
CA GLY A 89 -17.39 3.95 -18.41
C GLY A 89 -18.07 4.33 -17.11
N GLY A 90 -19.21 4.95 -17.13
CA GLY A 90 -19.98 5.29 -15.96
C GLY A 90 -20.67 4.08 -15.29
N ALA A 91 -21.13 4.26 -14.08
CA ALA A 91 -21.92 3.27 -13.35
C ALA A 91 -23.42 3.55 -13.44
N ALA A 92 -24.22 2.54 -13.66
CA ALA A 92 -25.66 2.56 -13.40
C ALA A 92 -26.00 1.49 -12.37
N THR A 93 -26.89 1.82 -11.51
CA THR A 93 -27.43 0.85 -10.57
C THR A 93 -28.76 0.30 -11.12
N LEU A 94 -28.79 -0.99 -11.26
CA LEU A 94 -30.03 -1.69 -11.54
C LEU A 94 -30.70 -2.04 -10.21
N ASN A 95 -31.89 -1.57 -10.03
CA ASN A 95 -32.74 -1.96 -8.90
C ASN A 95 -33.72 -3.02 -9.40
N VAL A 96 -33.66 -4.17 -8.83
CA VAL A 96 -34.51 -5.29 -9.19
C VAL A 96 -35.35 -5.66 -7.99
N THR A 97 -36.63 -5.76 -8.20
CA THR A 97 -37.57 -6.26 -7.19
C THR A 97 -38.31 -7.47 -7.74
N ALA A 98 -38.47 -8.45 -6.95
CA ALA A 98 -39.20 -9.64 -7.35
C ALA A 98 -40.02 -10.22 -6.19
N ALA A 99 -41.05 -10.89 -6.54
CA ALA A 99 -41.89 -11.61 -5.58
C ALA A 99 -42.22 -13.02 -6.11
N ASN A 100 -42.44 -13.94 -5.21
CA ASN A 100 -42.74 -15.33 -5.46
C ASN A 100 -41.64 -16.07 -6.28
N ALA A 101 -40.44 -15.55 -6.26
CA ALA A 101 -39.30 -16.15 -6.94
C ALA A 101 -38.34 -16.79 -5.94
N THR A 102 -37.69 -17.84 -6.35
CA THR A 102 -36.61 -18.47 -5.62
C THR A 102 -35.25 -17.89 -6.04
N GLN A 103 -35.22 -17.37 -7.24
CA GLN A 103 -34.02 -16.75 -7.79
C GLN A 103 -34.39 -15.69 -8.81
N VAL A 104 -33.63 -14.65 -8.87
CA VAL A 104 -33.68 -13.66 -9.95
C VAL A 104 -32.33 -13.64 -10.68
N VAL A 105 -32.39 -13.64 -11.99
CA VAL A 105 -31.18 -13.55 -12.83
C VAL A 105 -31.26 -12.29 -13.65
N VAL A 106 -30.27 -11.44 -13.55
CA VAL A 106 -30.13 -10.27 -14.41
C VAL A 106 -29.10 -10.59 -15.50
N THR A 107 -29.53 -10.42 -16.74
CA THR A 107 -28.67 -10.58 -17.91
C THR A 107 -28.64 -9.29 -18.71
N GLY A 108 -27.48 -8.87 -19.12
CA GLY A 108 -27.31 -7.74 -20.01
C GLY A 108 -27.09 -8.19 -21.46
N SER A 109 -27.54 -7.39 -22.41
CA SER A 109 -27.24 -7.57 -23.84
C SER A 109 -25.74 -7.57 -24.17
N ASN A 110 -24.92 -7.17 -23.23
CA ASN A 110 -23.47 -7.16 -23.28
C ASN A 110 -22.83 -8.44 -22.70
N GLY A 111 -23.63 -9.45 -22.39
CA GLY A 111 -23.16 -10.69 -21.76
C GLY A 111 -23.07 -10.65 -20.24
N THR A 112 -23.32 -9.53 -19.62
CA THR A 112 -23.39 -9.44 -18.14
C THR A 112 -24.43 -10.41 -17.62
N ARG A 113 -24.09 -11.19 -16.59
CA ARG A 113 -25.05 -12.02 -15.91
C ARG A 113 -24.80 -12.03 -14.42
N ARG A 114 -25.82 -11.80 -13.64
CA ARG A 114 -25.80 -11.83 -12.17
C ARG A 114 -27.02 -12.55 -11.64
N VAL A 115 -26.84 -13.25 -10.57
CA VAL A 115 -27.94 -13.88 -9.85
C VAL A 115 -28.18 -13.07 -8.58
N LEU A 116 -29.43 -12.80 -8.33
CA LEU A 116 -29.91 -12.11 -7.16
C LEU A 116 -30.79 -13.07 -6.34
N PRO A 117 -31.00 -12.78 -5.08
CA PRO A 117 -31.98 -13.49 -4.27
C PRO A 117 -33.38 -13.47 -4.90
N GLY A 118 -34.22 -14.36 -4.49
CA GLY A 118 -35.60 -14.46 -4.99
C GLY A 118 -36.42 -13.18 -4.78
N THR A 119 -35.99 -12.29 -3.92
CA THR A 119 -36.63 -10.97 -3.68
C THR A 119 -36.08 -9.86 -4.58
N GLY A 120 -35.02 -10.12 -5.33
CA GLY A 120 -34.31 -9.11 -6.11
C GLY A 120 -33.09 -8.55 -5.39
N GLY A 121 -32.78 -7.30 -5.63
CA GLY A 121 -31.63 -6.57 -5.06
C GLY A 121 -31.11 -5.51 -6.00
N THR A 122 -30.01 -4.89 -5.64
CA THR A 122 -29.38 -3.88 -6.47
C THR A 122 -28.10 -4.41 -7.08
N LEU A 123 -27.80 -3.96 -8.28
CA LEU A 123 -26.62 -4.37 -9.03
C LEU A 123 -25.99 -3.15 -9.71
N SER A 124 -24.77 -2.84 -9.40
CA SER A 124 -24.02 -1.86 -10.18
C SER A 124 -23.52 -2.47 -11.48
N VAL A 125 -23.74 -1.79 -12.57
CA VAL A 125 -23.34 -2.19 -13.92
C VAL A 125 -22.63 -1.06 -14.65
N HIS A 126 -21.66 -1.41 -15.46
CA HIS A 126 -20.80 -0.47 -16.16
C HIS A 126 -20.71 -0.82 -17.65
N PRO A 127 -21.83 -0.78 -18.41
CA PRO A 127 -21.80 -1.15 -19.82
C PRO A 127 -21.03 -0.12 -20.66
N THR A 128 -20.25 -0.60 -21.62
CA THR A 128 -19.50 0.21 -22.60
C THR A 128 -20.30 0.59 -23.82
N ALA A 129 -21.41 -0.07 -24.03
CA ALA A 129 -22.39 0.22 -25.09
C ALA A 129 -23.79 0.17 -24.48
N THR A 130 -24.71 0.87 -25.11
CA THR A 130 -26.12 0.82 -24.71
C THR A 130 -26.53 -0.63 -24.51
N THR A 131 -26.91 -0.93 -23.30
CA THR A 131 -27.17 -2.31 -22.88
C THR A 131 -28.56 -2.41 -22.28
N THR A 132 -29.28 -3.40 -22.76
CA THR A 132 -30.57 -3.79 -22.15
C THR A 132 -30.28 -4.86 -21.10
N PHE A 133 -30.70 -4.63 -19.91
CA PHE A 133 -30.63 -5.59 -18.81
C PHE A 133 -32.01 -6.21 -18.61
N THR A 134 -32.05 -7.52 -18.59
CA THR A 134 -33.26 -8.29 -18.35
C THR A 134 -33.13 -9.01 -17.02
N ALA A 135 -34.03 -8.73 -16.15
CA ALA A 135 -34.18 -9.48 -14.90
C ALA A 135 -35.21 -10.59 -15.12
N THR A 136 -34.82 -11.79 -14.81
CA THR A 136 -35.73 -12.96 -14.90
C THR A 136 -35.84 -13.59 -13.52
N ALA A 137 -36.99 -13.55 -12.96
CA ALA A 137 -37.35 -14.19 -11.72
C ALA A 137 -37.93 -15.56 -11.97
N THR A 138 -37.42 -16.57 -11.32
CA THR A 138 -37.86 -17.95 -11.43
C THR A 138 -38.27 -18.47 -10.05
N GLY A 139 -39.37 -19.07 -9.98
CA GLY A 139 -39.92 -19.67 -8.76
C GLY A 139 -40.81 -20.89 -9.07
N PRO A 140 -41.37 -21.55 -8.09
CA PRO A 140 -42.16 -22.72 -8.27
C PRO A 140 -43.38 -22.54 -9.18
N GLY A 141 -43.83 -21.31 -9.36
CA GLY A 141 -44.92 -20.94 -10.27
C GLY A 141 -44.50 -20.57 -11.69
N GLY A 142 -43.25 -20.76 -12.05
CA GLY A 142 -42.70 -20.41 -13.37
C GLY A 142 -41.68 -19.32 -13.36
N SER A 143 -41.62 -18.53 -14.40
CA SER A 143 -40.71 -17.38 -14.49
C SER A 143 -41.41 -16.12 -15.00
N ALA A 144 -40.87 -14.98 -14.64
CA ALA A 144 -41.24 -13.69 -15.18
C ALA A 144 -39.97 -12.89 -15.49
N SER A 145 -40.05 -11.98 -16.43
CA SER A 145 -38.92 -11.12 -16.78
C SER A 145 -39.34 -9.67 -16.99
N ALA A 146 -38.46 -8.78 -16.67
CA ALA A 146 -38.58 -7.34 -16.91
C ALA A 146 -37.24 -6.78 -17.43
N GLN A 147 -37.28 -5.65 -18.08
CA GLN A 147 -36.08 -5.09 -18.69
C GLN A 147 -35.89 -3.62 -18.35
N ALA A 148 -34.62 -3.23 -18.24
CA ALA A 148 -34.20 -1.86 -18.17
C ALA A 148 -33.03 -1.61 -19.13
N VAL A 149 -33.02 -0.48 -19.77
CA VAL A 149 -31.97 -0.10 -20.71
C VAL A 149 -31.07 0.95 -20.06
N VAL A 150 -29.80 0.72 -20.18
CA VAL A 150 -28.78 1.73 -19.85
C VAL A 150 -28.14 2.20 -21.16
N THR A 151 -28.45 3.43 -21.52
CA THR A 151 -27.93 4.05 -22.75
C THR A 151 -26.53 4.58 -22.53
N VAL A 152 -25.65 4.31 -23.48
CA VAL A 152 -24.25 4.75 -23.41
C VAL A 152 -23.96 5.72 -24.54
N THR A 153 -23.50 6.88 -24.18
CA THR A 153 -23.05 7.89 -25.13
C THR A 153 -21.53 7.83 -25.32
N ALA A 154 -21.14 7.77 -26.55
CA ALA A 154 -19.74 7.69 -26.91
C ALA A 154 -19.02 9.01 -26.62
N VAL A 155 -17.86 8.91 -26.04
CA VAL A 155 -16.94 10.03 -25.90
C VAL A 155 -15.98 10.04 -27.09
N VAL A 156 -16.02 11.12 -27.83
CA VAL A 156 -15.02 11.33 -28.90
C VAL A 156 -13.76 11.88 -28.22
N VAL A 157 -12.70 11.10 -28.29
CA VAL A 157 -11.39 11.56 -27.82
C VAL A 157 -10.74 12.38 -28.94
N PRO A 158 -10.52 13.66 -28.73
CA PRO A 158 -9.80 14.49 -29.72
C PRO A 158 -8.33 14.06 -29.83
N ALA A 159 -7.78 14.27 -31.03
CA ALA A 159 -6.36 14.01 -31.27
C ALA A 159 -5.47 14.92 -30.39
N PRO A 160 -4.30 14.47 -30.00
CA PRO A 160 -3.38 15.31 -29.26
C PRO A 160 -2.83 16.43 -30.14
N THR A 161 -2.53 17.54 -29.52
CA THR A 161 -1.79 18.64 -30.15
C THR A 161 -0.63 19.05 -29.26
N VAL A 162 0.40 19.54 -29.84
CA VAL A 162 1.54 20.09 -29.11
C VAL A 162 2.19 21.25 -29.88
N SER A 163 2.60 22.25 -29.15
CA SER A 163 3.45 23.32 -29.63
C SER A 163 4.55 23.60 -28.61
N ILE A 164 5.65 24.11 -29.06
CA ILE A 164 6.77 24.48 -28.22
C ILE A 164 7.41 25.77 -28.70
N THR A 165 7.75 26.66 -27.80
CA THR A 165 8.50 27.87 -28.06
C THR A 165 9.65 28.04 -27.09
N ALA A 166 10.68 28.70 -27.49
CA ALA A 166 11.81 29.05 -26.64
C ALA A 166 11.92 30.56 -26.50
N ASN A 167 12.04 31.06 -25.28
CA ASN A 167 12.21 32.48 -25.04
C ASN A 167 13.26 32.73 -23.94
N PRO A 168 14.38 33.38 -24.29
CA PRO A 168 14.80 33.77 -25.62
C PRO A 168 15.25 32.54 -26.48
N ALA A 169 15.10 32.63 -27.80
CA ALA A 169 15.55 31.58 -28.72
C ALA A 169 17.08 31.54 -28.93
N SER A 170 17.77 32.57 -28.45
CA SER A 170 19.23 32.64 -28.46
C SER A 170 19.72 33.12 -27.10
N ILE A 171 20.71 32.46 -26.58
CA ILE A 171 21.36 32.76 -25.32
C ILE A 171 22.87 32.83 -25.51
N THR A 172 23.52 33.55 -24.66
CA THR A 172 24.96 33.41 -24.53
C THR A 172 25.26 32.19 -23.66
N ALA A 173 26.46 31.64 -23.77
CA ALA A 173 26.87 30.50 -22.92
C ALA A 173 26.60 30.76 -21.44
N GLY A 174 25.96 29.83 -20.76
CA GLY A 174 25.52 29.97 -19.37
C GLY A 174 24.21 30.74 -19.16
N GLY A 175 23.61 31.26 -20.20
CA GLY A 175 22.27 31.86 -20.12
C GLY A 175 21.17 30.78 -20.06
N SER A 176 19.98 31.20 -19.74
CA SER A 176 18.83 30.33 -19.68
C SER A 176 17.77 30.72 -20.72
N SER A 177 17.05 29.75 -21.17
CA SER A 177 15.86 29.94 -21.99
C SER A 177 14.70 29.21 -21.35
N ILE A 178 13.54 29.74 -21.44
CA ILE A 178 12.31 29.07 -20.98
C ILE A 178 11.64 28.48 -22.22
N LEU A 179 11.49 27.15 -22.17
CA LEU A 179 10.70 26.43 -23.15
C LEU A 179 9.27 26.40 -22.64
N THR A 180 8.36 26.87 -23.43
CA THR A 180 6.92 26.78 -23.14
C THR A 180 6.31 25.76 -24.10
N VAL A 181 5.76 24.73 -23.52
CA VAL A 181 5.07 23.68 -24.25
C VAL A 181 3.59 23.79 -23.93
N ILE A 182 2.77 23.76 -24.92
CA ILE A 182 1.31 23.74 -24.80
C ILE A 182 0.81 22.50 -25.53
N ALA A 183 0.11 21.68 -24.84
CA ALA A 183 -0.45 20.47 -25.41
C ALA A 183 -1.93 20.34 -25.05
N ALA A 184 -2.67 19.62 -25.82
CA ALA A 184 -4.05 19.31 -25.54
C ALA A 184 -4.35 17.87 -25.99
N ASN A 185 -5.28 17.24 -25.29
CA ASN A 185 -5.69 15.86 -25.54
C ASN A 185 -4.54 14.84 -25.44
N ALA A 186 -3.52 15.16 -24.70
CA ALA A 186 -2.39 14.25 -24.45
C ALA A 186 -2.55 13.53 -23.12
N GLN A 187 -2.02 12.35 -23.05
CA GLN A 187 -1.85 11.58 -21.80
C GLN A 187 -0.46 11.84 -21.21
N THR A 188 0.50 11.95 -22.09
CA THR A 188 1.87 12.28 -21.68
C THR A 188 2.45 13.32 -22.62
N VAL A 189 3.20 14.23 -22.06
CA VAL A 189 4.02 15.17 -22.79
C VAL A 189 5.47 15.01 -22.33
N THR A 190 6.32 14.75 -23.26
CA THR A 190 7.76 14.66 -23.00
C THR A 190 8.51 15.67 -23.83
N LEU A 191 9.55 16.21 -23.27
CA LEU A 191 10.43 17.14 -23.91
C LEU A 191 11.84 16.55 -23.95
N THR A 192 12.42 16.47 -25.11
CA THR A 192 13.78 15.94 -25.29
C THR A 192 14.66 16.95 -26.01
N GLY A 193 15.82 17.18 -25.44
CA GLY A 193 16.86 17.97 -26.10
C GLY A 193 17.77 17.10 -26.94
N SER A 194 18.33 17.68 -28.03
CA SER A 194 19.38 17.05 -28.85
C SER A 194 20.68 16.82 -28.08
N ASP A 195 20.80 17.42 -26.90
CA ASP A 195 21.86 17.23 -25.91
C ASP A 195 21.62 16.01 -24.97
N GLY A 196 20.54 15.27 -25.23
CA GLY A 196 20.15 14.11 -24.42
C GLY A 196 19.30 14.43 -23.20
N THR A 197 19.04 15.70 -22.90
CA THR A 197 18.19 16.09 -21.78
C THR A 197 16.73 15.65 -22.03
N LYS A 198 16.06 15.25 -20.96
CA LYS A 198 14.67 14.81 -21.04
C LYS A 198 13.89 15.35 -19.86
N TYR A 199 12.70 15.83 -20.15
CA TYR A 199 11.77 16.34 -19.15
C TYR A 199 10.39 15.77 -19.42
N ALA A 200 9.71 15.41 -18.36
CA ALA A 200 8.29 15.06 -18.42
C ALA A 200 7.48 16.28 -18.00
N LEU A 201 6.51 16.63 -18.79
CA LEU A 201 5.62 17.75 -18.53
C LEU A 201 4.22 17.24 -18.22
N GLN A 202 3.40 18.12 -17.72
CA GLN A 202 1.98 17.82 -17.52
C GLN A 202 1.31 17.51 -18.88
N PRO A 203 0.21 16.80 -18.90
CA PRO A 203 -0.50 16.46 -20.13
C PRO A 203 -0.95 17.64 -20.97
N ASP A 204 -1.10 18.81 -20.39
CA ASP A 204 -1.42 20.08 -21.05
C ASP A 204 -0.17 20.90 -21.41
N GLY A 205 1.01 20.38 -21.07
CA GLY A 205 2.29 21.03 -21.33
C GLY A 205 2.90 21.66 -20.09
N GLY A 206 3.45 22.83 -20.22
CA GLY A 206 4.09 23.55 -19.12
C GLY A 206 5.32 24.31 -19.56
N THR A 207 6.02 24.86 -18.63
CA THR A 207 7.28 25.57 -18.88
C THR A 207 8.47 24.80 -18.32
N GLN A 208 9.56 24.78 -19.07
CA GLN A 208 10.82 24.20 -18.63
C GLN A 208 11.95 25.19 -18.87
N SER A 209 12.60 25.56 -17.80
CA SER A 209 13.84 26.33 -17.94
C SER A 209 14.98 25.39 -18.34
N VAL A 210 15.74 25.81 -19.35
CA VAL A 210 16.89 25.07 -19.87
C VAL A 210 18.10 25.99 -19.99
N THR A 211 19.24 25.42 -19.74
CA THR A 211 20.54 26.11 -19.85
C THR A 211 21.48 25.24 -20.67
N PRO A 212 21.18 25.04 -21.95
CA PRO A 212 22.03 24.19 -22.77
C PRO A 212 23.45 24.75 -22.91
N ALA A 213 24.42 23.85 -22.83
CA ALA A 213 25.83 24.24 -23.01
C ALA A 213 26.21 24.48 -24.47
N ALA A 214 25.42 23.98 -25.41
CA ALA A 214 25.57 24.16 -26.85
C ALA A 214 24.19 24.33 -27.49
N THR A 215 24.19 24.83 -28.71
CA THR A 215 22.95 24.99 -29.50
C THR A 215 22.19 23.66 -29.48
N THR A 216 21.05 23.70 -28.90
CA THR A 216 20.23 22.50 -28.62
C THR A 216 18.84 22.65 -29.21
N THR A 217 18.40 21.62 -29.92
CA THR A 217 17.04 21.55 -30.43
C THR A 217 16.20 20.71 -29.46
N TYR A 218 15.11 21.26 -29.00
CA TYR A 218 14.19 20.62 -28.11
C TYR A 218 12.94 20.16 -28.86
N THR A 219 12.58 18.94 -28.66
CA THR A 219 11.40 18.28 -29.24
C THR A 219 10.41 17.99 -28.17
N ALA A 220 9.25 18.55 -28.24
CA ALA A 220 8.09 18.20 -27.41
C ALA A 220 7.27 17.14 -28.13
N THR A 221 6.95 16.09 -27.41
CA THR A 221 6.11 14.97 -27.90
C THR A 221 4.91 14.83 -27.00
N ALA A 222 3.75 14.99 -27.55
CA ALA A 222 2.49 14.74 -26.86
C ALA A 222 1.88 13.44 -27.36
N THR A 223 1.61 12.55 -26.45
CA THR A 223 1.05 11.23 -26.75
C THR A 223 -0.33 11.10 -26.09
N ALA A 224 -1.31 10.78 -26.86
CA ALA A 224 -2.66 10.52 -26.35
C ALA A 224 -2.78 9.10 -25.77
N ALA A 225 -3.81 8.86 -24.98
CA ALA A 225 -4.14 7.53 -24.47
C ALA A 225 -4.35 6.47 -25.57
N SER A 226 -4.66 6.93 -26.77
CA SER A 226 -4.75 6.09 -27.96
C SER A 226 -3.38 5.66 -28.54
N GLY A 227 -2.27 6.10 -27.97
CA GLY A 227 -0.92 5.85 -28.46
C GLY A 227 -0.50 6.75 -29.63
N LYS A 228 -1.40 7.60 -30.15
CA LYS A 228 -1.03 8.59 -31.19
C LYS A 228 -0.20 9.69 -30.56
N SER A 229 0.91 10.00 -31.22
CA SER A 229 1.81 11.05 -30.79
C SER A 229 1.95 12.13 -31.86
N VAL A 230 2.16 13.35 -31.43
CA VAL A 230 2.55 14.47 -32.26
C VAL A 230 3.75 15.17 -31.63
N THR A 231 4.56 15.76 -32.47
CA THR A 231 5.78 16.44 -32.01
C THR A 231 5.83 17.87 -32.52
N ALA A 232 6.50 18.72 -31.77
CA ALA A 232 6.88 20.06 -32.17
C ALA A 232 8.31 20.34 -31.69
N THR A 233 9.03 21.17 -32.39
CA THR A 233 10.43 21.46 -32.08
C THR A 233 10.71 22.94 -31.99
N THR A 234 11.70 23.30 -31.17
CA THR A 234 12.29 24.63 -31.09
C THR A 234 13.79 24.51 -30.83
N THR A 235 14.54 25.48 -31.22
CA THR A 235 15.99 25.46 -31.02
C THR A 235 16.42 26.64 -30.15
N VAL A 236 17.25 26.38 -29.19
CA VAL A 236 17.95 27.40 -28.39
C VAL A 236 19.38 27.49 -28.89
N THR A 237 19.70 28.60 -29.52
CA THR A 237 21.04 28.86 -30.03
C THR A 237 21.97 29.39 -28.93
N VAL A 238 23.13 28.81 -28.80
CA VAL A 238 24.11 29.22 -27.78
C VAL A 238 25.32 29.81 -28.49
N THR A 239 25.56 31.05 -28.18
CA THR A 239 26.75 31.77 -28.70
C THR A 239 27.87 31.77 -27.66
N PRO A 240 29.02 31.33 -27.99
CA PRO A 240 30.12 31.29 -27.03
C PRO A 240 30.66 32.70 -26.74
N HIS A 241 31.15 32.88 -25.55
CA HIS A 241 31.86 34.08 -25.16
C HIS A 241 33.28 34.12 -25.78
N PRO A 242 33.78 35.27 -26.14
CA PRO A 242 35.16 35.39 -26.56
C PRO A 242 36.13 34.98 -25.46
N ALA A 243 37.16 34.25 -25.82
CA ALA A 243 38.19 33.80 -24.88
C ALA A 243 39.00 34.98 -24.29
N PRO A 244 39.42 34.87 -23.04
CA PRO A 244 40.31 35.82 -22.45
C PRO A 244 41.71 35.81 -23.11
N THR A 245 42.43 36.91 -23.03
CA THR A 245 43.86 36.97 -23.34
C THR A 245 44.61 37.36 -22.05
N LEU A 246 45.88 36.94 -21.96
CA LEU A 246 46.67 37.17 -20.75
C LEU A 246 48.16 37.19 -21.03
N THR A 247 48.87 38.17 -20.41
CA THR A 247 50.35 38.22 -20.39
C THR A 247 50.84 38.55 -18.98
N ILE A 248 52.02 38.05 -18.62
CA ILE A 248 52.70 38.38 -17.35
C ILE A 248 54.20 38.56 -17.60
N THR A 249 54.80 39.57 -16.98
CA THR A 249 56.27 39.81 -16.99
C THR A 249 56.74 40.13 -15.60
N ALA A 250 57.96 39.77 -15.28
CA ALA A 250 58.66 40.11 -14.05
C ALA A 250 59.84 41.07 -14.31
N ASN A 251 59.97 42.18 -13.58
CA ASN A 251 61.11 43.10 -13.73
C ASN A 251 61.57 43.56 -12.33
N PRO A 252 62.83 43.21 -11.91
CA PRO A 252 63.79 42.32 -12.58
C PRO A 252 63.36 40.83 -12.54
N THR A 253 63.89 40.03 -13.44
CA THR A 253 63.59 38.56 -13.52
C THR A 253 64.39 37.75 -12.50
N SER A 254 65.36 38.37 -11.81
CA SER A 254 66.16 37.71 -10.76
C SER A 254 66.39 38.66 -9.62
N VAL A 255 66.24 38.23 -8.39
CA VAL A 255 66.47 39.04 -7.15
C VAL A 255 67.24 38.23 -6.11
N VAL A 256 67.86 38.92 -5.16
CA VAL A 256 68.42 38.29 -3.96
C VAL A 256 67.26 38.02 -2.97
N ALA A 257 67.34 37.00 -2.15
CA ALA A 257 66.32 36.69 -1.19
C ALA A 257 65.95 37.93 -0.32
N GLY A 258 64.64 38.26 -0.29
CA GLY A 258 64.09 39.41 0.40
C GLY A 258 64.06 40.71 -0.42
N SER A 259 64.57 40.71 -1.63
CA SER A 259 64.46 41.88 -2.56
C SER A 259 63.23 41.78 -3.41
N SER A 260 62.74 42.93 -3.88
CA SER A 260 61.48 43.00 -4.61
C SER A 260 61.65 42.96 -6.12
N SER A 261 60.69 42.35 -6.81
CA SER A 261 60.46 42.48 -8.26
C SER A 261 58.99 42.89 -8.53
N ILE A 262 58.77 43.56 -9.63
CA ILE A 262 57.41 43.96 -10.02
C ILE A 262 56.91 43.00 -11.09
N LEU A 263 55.84 42.34 -10.83
CA LEU A 263 55.06 41.56 -11.81
C LEU A 263 54.05 42.48 -12.49
N THR A 264 54.06 42.53 -13.80
CA THR A 264 53.05 43.24 -14.59
C THR A 264 52.18 42.23 -15.34
N VAL A 265 50.88 42.25 -15.12
CA VAL A 265 49.86 41.36 -15.73
C VAL A 265 48.91 42.22 -16.59
N THR A 266 48.65 41.83 -17.85
CA THR A 266 47.61 42.46 -18.67
C THR A 266 46.65 41.41 -19.21
N ALA A 267 45.35 41.70 -19.16
CA ALA A 267 44.32 40.81 -19.59
C ALA A 267 43.17 41.49 -20.35
N THR A 268 42.49 40.78 -21.21
CA THR A 268 41.25 41.24 -21.88
C THR A 268 40.20 40.16 -21.87
N ASN A 269 38.93 40.52 -21.99
CA ASN A 269 37.76 39.63 -22.00
C ASN A 269 37.64 38.77 -20.73
N SER A 270 38.18 39.19 -19.64
CA SER A 270 38.19 38.52 -18.38
C SER A 270 37.25 39.21 -17.39
N THR A 271 36.63 38.43 -16.51
CA THR A 271 35.82 38.87 -15.38
C THR A 271 36.60 38.77 -14.08
N GLN A 272 37.64 37.94 -14.10
CA GLN A 272 38.50 37.72 -12.96
C GLN A 272 39.93 37.48 -13.44
N VAL A 273 40.90 38.11 -12.82
CA VAL A 273 42.32 37.82 -12.97
C VAL A 273 42.91 37.52 -11.61
N THR A 274 43.52 36.37 -11.48
CA THR A 274 44.25 35.99 -10.28
C THR A 274 45.71 35.71 -10.62
N LEU A 275 46.56 35.97 -9.66
CA LEU A 275 47.97 35.68 -9.76
C LEU A 275 48.35 34.79 -8.58
N ALA A 276 48.87 33.63 -8.85
CA ALA A 276 49.35 32.70 -7.85
C ALA A 276 50.84 32.48 -7.97
N GLY A 277 51.55 32.63 -6.90
CA GLY A 277 52.95 32.24 -6.80
C GLY A 277 53.07 30.77 -6.39
N SER A 278 54.11 30.12 -6.90
CA SER A 278 54.52 28.80 -6.46
C SER A 278 54.95 28.79 -4.98
N ASP A 279 55.12 29.96 -4.38
CA ASP A 279 55.38 30.19 -2.95
C ASP A 279 54.09 30.21 -2.11
N GLY A 280 52.92 29.93 -2.71
CA GLY A 280 51.60 29.99 -2.09
C GLY A 280 51.02 31.40 -1.98
N SER A 281 51.73 32.39 -2.51
CA SER A 281 51.21 33.76 -2.56
C SER A 281 50.07 33.84 -3.61
N HIS A 282 49.02 34.57 -3.26
CA HIS A 282 47.86 34.79 -4.12
C HIS A 282 47.51 36.27 -4.18
N TYR A 283 47.23 36.77 -5.37
CA TYR A 283 46.84 38.13 -5.57
C TYR A 283 45.63 38.16 -6.52
N ALA A 284 44.64 38.93 -6.15
CA ALA A 284 43.52 39.24 -7.03
C ALA A 284 43.81 40.54 -7.75
N LEU A 285 43.67 40.54 -9.05
CA LEU A 285 43.92 41.72 -9.87
C LEU A 285 42.59 42.19 -10.49
N GLN A 286 42.63 43.43 -11.01
CA GLN A 286 41.51 43.93 -11.80
C GLN A 286 41.30 43.03 -13.02
N PRO A 287 40.11 42.94 -13.57
CA PRO A 287 39.87 42.19 -14.79
C PRO A 287 40.76 42.51 -15.97
N SER A 288 41.31 43.71 -16.01
CA SER A 288 42.29 44.16 -17.03
C SER A 288 43.73 43.82 -16.67
N GLY A 289 44.02 43.26 -15.52
CA GLY A 289 45.36 43.00 -15.00
C GLY A 289 45.78 44.02 -13.96
N GLY A 290 47.08 44.24 -13.82
CA GLY A 290 47.68 45.18 -12.84
C GLY A 290 49.13 44.86 -12.55
N THR A 291 49.71 45.57 -11.61
CA THR A 291 51.08 45.34 -11.13
C THR A 291 51.09 44.89 -9.68
N VAL A 292 52.00 43.99 -9.36
CA VAL A 292 52.20 43.47 -7.98
C VAL A 292 53.69 43.45 -7.71
N ALA A 293 54.08 44.07 -6.59
CA ALA A 293 55.44 43.94 -6.10
C ALA A 293 55.50 42.62 -5.26
N VAL A 294 56.51 41.82 -5.54
CA VAL A 294 56.72 40.52 -4.87
C VAL A 294 58.12 40.42 -4.36
N SER A 295 58.34 39.87 -3.20
CA SER A 295 59.64 39.63 -2.59
C SER A 295 59.77 38.20 -2.12
N PRO A 296 59.80 37.22 -2.99
CA PRO A 296 59.83 35.85 -2.60
C PRO A 296 61.14 35.47 -1.93
N ALA A 297 61.10 34.60 -0.95
CA ALA A 297 62.28 34.08 -0.27
C ALA A 297 63.02 33.03 -1.11
N SER A 298 62.48 32.59 -2.18
CA SER A 298 62.96 31.56 -3.13
C SER A 298 62.50 31.83 -4.52
N THR A 299 63.18 31.26 -5.52
CA THR A 299 62.71 31.29 -6.92
C THR A 299 61.27 30.87 -7.02
N THR A 300 60.46 31.76 -7.50
CA THR A 300 59.01 31.61 -7.55
C THR A 300 58.51 31.82 -8.96
N THR A 301 57.70 30.88 -9.43
CA THR A 301 56.97 31.07 -10.69
C THR A 301 55.59 31.60 -10.34
N TYR A 302 55.30 32.75 -10.93
CA TYR A 302 54.01 33.40 -10.80
C TYR A 302 53.15 33.10 -12.00
N THR A 303 52.01 32.47 -11.77
CA THR A 303 51.06 32.14 -12.83
C THR A 303 49.84 33.04 -12.70
N ALA A 304 49.61 33.84 -13.69
CA ALA A 304 48.38 34.59 -13.86
C ALA A 304 47.30 33.71 -14.51
N THR A 305 46.09 33.82 -14.02
CA THR A 305 44.93 33.15 -14.59
C THR A 305 43.85 34.18 -14.84
N ALA A 306 43.44 34.33 -16.08
CA ALA A 306 42.29 35.15 -16.45
C ALA A 306 41.09 34.25 -16.81
N THR A 307 39.99 34.45 -16.10
CA THR A 307 38.75 33.70 -16.28
C THR A 307 37.68 34.66 -16.77
N GLY A 308 37.01 34.26 -17.82
CA GLY A 308 35.92 35.01 -18.39
C GLY A 308 34.84 34.06 -18.92
N PRO A 309 33.72 34.56 -19.37
CA PRO A 309 32.64 33.72 -19.87
C PRO A 309 33.04 32.83 -21.06
N GLY A 310 34.12 33.19 -21.79
CA GLY A 310 34.68 32.44 -22.93
C GLY A 310 35.74 31.40 -22.50
N GLY A 311 35.97 31.19 -21.23
CA GLY A 311 36.93 30.20 -20.74
C GLY A 311 37.99 30.80 -19.80
N THR A 312 39.06 30.05 -19.65
CA THR A 312 40.20 30.47 -18.81
C THR A 312 41.49 30.33 -19.57
N VAL A 313 42.38 31.30 -19.41
CA VAL A 313 43.75 31.31 -19.96
C VAL A 313 44.74 31.57 -18.84
N THR A 314 45.92 30.97 -18.95
CA THR A 314 47.02 31.17 -17.99
C THR A 314 48.29 31.66 -18.70
N ALA A 315 49.10 32.45 -18.01
CA ALA A 315 50.47 32.86 -18.40
C ALA A 315 51.38 32.86 -17.16
N SER A 316 52.62 32.54 -17.35
CA SER A 316 53.55 32.43 -16.23
C SER A 316 54.85 33.25 -16.46
N ALA A 317 55.41 33.75 -15.35
CA ALA A 317 56.71 34.34 -15.28
C ALA A 317 57.46 33.79 -14.06
N THR A 318 58.72 33.45 -14.24
CA THR A 318 59.56 32.93 -13.16
C THR A 318 60.48 34.02 -12.66
N LEU A 319 60.48 34.27 -11.34
CA LEU A 319 61.39 35.15 -10.65
C LEU A 319 62.43 34.27 -9.93
N THR A 320 63.66 34.38 -10.39
CA THR A 320 64.79 33.63 -9.81
C THR A 320 65.28 34.32 -8.53
N VAL A 321 65.38 33.59 -7.46
CA VAL A 321 65.88 34.04 -6.17
C VAL A 321 67.13 33.26 -5.80
N THR A 322 68.25 34.02 -5.55
CA THR A 322 69.42 33.40 -5.02
C THR A 322 69.54 33.70 -3.53
N PRO A 323 69.26 32.74 -2.70
CA PRO A 323 69.22 32.90 -1.26
C PRO A 323 70.56 32.59 -0.60
N ASN A 324 70.84 33.22 0.55
CA ASN A 324 71.72 32.59 1.50
C ASN A 324 71.03 31.30 1.99
N PRO A 325 71.79 30.22 2.10
CA PRO A 325 71.13 28.98 2.57
C PRO A 325 70.62 29.20 4.02
N PRO A 326 69.29 29.27 4.15
CA PRO A 326 68.73 29.33 5.50
C PRO A 326 68.98 27.99 6.23
N PRO A 327 68.99 28.03 7.54
CA PRO A 327 68.93 26.80 8.26
C PRO A 327 67.68 26.01 7.91
N THR A 328 67.81 24.71 7.87
CA THR A 328 66.62 23.83 7.74
C THR A 328 66.43 23.04 9.03
N VAL A 329 65.21 22.80 9.36
CA VAL A 329 64.88 21.92 10.50
C VAL A 329 63.67 21.11 10.14
N ALA A 330 63.69 19.86 10.52
CA ALA A 330 62.51 18.99 10.47
C ALA A 330 62.36 18.32 11.82
N ILE A 331 61.16 18.17 12.25
CA ILE A 331 60.78 17.43 13.45
C ILE A 331 59.60 16.51 13.11
N THR A 332 59.74 15.31 13.56
CA THR A 332 58.64 14.34 13.48
C THR A 332 58.42 13.66 14.84
N ALA A 333 57.24 13.23 15.08
CA ALA A 333 56.84 12.45 16.24
C ALA A 333 56.43 11.05 15.83
N SER A 334 56.96 10.07 16.49
CA SER A 334 56.57 8.65 16.24
C SER A 334 56.37 7.91 17.54
N PRO A 335 55.15 7.45 17.79
CA PRO A 335 53.89 7.73 17.04
C PRO A 335 53.44 9.21 17.22
N ALA A 336 52.78 9.75 16.22
CA ALA A 336 52.27 11.11 16.26
C ALA A 336 51.02 11.25 17.15
N SER A 337 50.41 10.16 17.53
CA SER A 337 49.29 10.09 18.45
C SER A 337 49.58 9.04 19.52
N ILE A 338 49.35 9.37 20.77
CA ILE A 338 49.46 8.48 21.92
C ILE A 338 48.19 8.55 22.72
N VAL A 339 47.88 7.50 23.39
CA VAL A 339 46.85 7.53 24.45
C VAL A 339 47.47 8.13 25.71
N MET A 340 46.68 8.69 26.59
CA MET A 340 47.12 9.23 27.84
C MET A 340 48.02 8.25 28.62
N GLY A 341 49.25 8.67 28.99
CA GLY A 341 50.29 7.82 29.64
C GLY A 341 51.23 7.12 28.66
N GLY A 342 51.02 7.17 27.38
CA GLY A 342 51.93 6.67 26.36
C GLY A 342 53.16 7.53 26.14
N SER A 343 54.07 7.12 25.26
CA SER A 343 55.29 7.87 24.92
C SER A 343 55.44 8.01 23.41
N SER A 344 55.93 9.16 22.96
CA SER A 344 56.34 9.41 21.60
C SER A 344 57.80 9.79 21.54
N THR A 345 58.47 9.45 20.46
CA THR A 345 59.83 9.87 20.19
C THR A 345 59.84 10.96 19.15
N LEU A 346 60.37 12.14 19.52
CA LEU A 346 60.63 13.25 18.62
C LEU A 346 61.98 12.97 17.93
N THR A 347 61.94 12.96 16.59
CA THR A 347 63.13 12.91 15.77
C THR A 347 63.33 14.25 15.09
N VAL A 348 64.45 14.88 15.34
CA VAL A 348 64.76 16.22 14.78
C VAL A 348 66.00 16.11 13.93
N SER A 349 65.98 16.73 12.75
CA SER A 349 67.13 16.93 11.93
C SER A 349 67.25 18.41 11.51
N ALA A 350 68.45 18.90 11.46
CA ALA A 350 68.68 20.28 11.05
C ALA A 350 69.94 20.37 10.15
N SER A 351 69.91 21.33 9.25
CA SER A 351 71.11 21.68 8.49
C SER A 351 71.31 23.20 8.52
N HIS A 352 72.51 23.67 8.29
CA HIS A 352 72.90 25.10 8.35
C HIS A 352 72.56 25.78 9.68
N ALA A 353 72.32 25.07 10.71
CA ALA A 353 72.05 25.60 12.04
C ALA A 353 73.28 25.63 12.92
N THR A 354 73.35 26.57 13.79
CA THR A 354 74.38 26.69 14.88
C THR A 354 73.79 26.37 16.26
N GLN A 355 72.47 26.50 16.38
CA GLN A 355 71.73 26.20 17.61
C GLN A 355 70.42 25.47 17.25
N LEU A 356 70.04 24.49 18.04
CA LEU A 356 68.79 23.74 17.87
C LEU A 356 68.12 23.52 19.23
N THR A 357 66.89 23.97 19.38
CA THR A 357 66.09 23.74 20.59
C THR A 357 64.73 23.25 20.23
N ILE A 358 64.12 22.43 21.11
CA ILE A 358 62.69 22.05 21.00
C ILE A 358 61.97 22.68 22.20
N THR A 359 60.83 23.28 21.95
CA THR A 359 59.92 23.76 23.00
C THR A 359 58.55 23.14 22.81
N GLY A 360 57.98 22.57 23.88
CA GLY A 360 56.63 22.08 23.91
C GLY A 360 55.62 23.15 24.34
N SER A 361 54.42 23.11 23.85
CA SER A 361 53.31 23.94 24.34
C SER A 361 52.93 23.62 25.79
N ASP A 362 53.44 22.52 26.34
CA ASP A 362 53.40 22.12 27.75
C ASP A 362 54.54 22.73 28.60
N HIS A 363 55.26 23.72 28.04
CA HIS A 363 56.46 24.38 28.60
C HIS A 363 57.68 23.48 28.77
N SER A 364 57.67 22.26 28.27
CA SER A 364 58.86 21.43 28.21
C SER A 364 59.90 22.01 27.22
N SER A 365 61.19 21.86 27.52
CA SER A 365 62.25 22.35 26.65
C SER A 365 63.44 21.37 26.63
N TYR A 366 64.00 21.20 25.41
CA TYR A 366 65.09 20.28 25.17
C TYR A 366 66.11 20.93 24.23
N ALA A 367 67.37 20.88 24.61
CA ALA A 367 68.48 21.31 23.76
C ALA A 367 69.06 20.07 23.03
N LEU A 368 69.33 20.25 21.73
CA LEU A 368 69.89 19.21 20.89
C LEU A 368 71.21 19.65 20.25
N GLN A 369 71.97 18.68 19.76
CA GLN A 369 73.11 18.97 18.86
C GLN A 369 72.60 19.75 17.63
N SER A 370 73.43 20.59 17.06
CA SER A 370 73.01 21.44 15.92
C SER A 370 72.58 20.67 14.67
N SER A 371 72.91 19.39 14.57
CA SER A 371 72.50 18.50 13.50
C SER A 371 71.18 17.72 13.76
N GLY A 372 70.67 17.75 15.00
CA GLY A 372 69.47 17.02 15.43
C GLY A 372 69.69 15.97 16.49
N GLY A 373 68.72 15.10 16.72
CA GLY A 373 68.76 14.06 17.72
C GLY A 373 67.36 13.44 18.01
N LEU A 374 67.35 12.56 19.00
CA LEU A 374 66.07 11.89 19.43
C LEU A 374 65.73 12.37 20.86
N VAL A 375 64.47 12.63 21.11
CA VAL A 375 63.95 12.93 22.45
C VAL A 375 62.66 12.15 22.70
N ALA A 376 62.65 11.37 23.79
CA ALA A 376 61.38 10.71 24.21
C ALA A 376 60.55 11.67 25.05
N VAL A 377 59.28 11.80 24.69
CA VAL A 377 58.33 12.68 25.40
C VAL A 377 57.10 11.91 25.88
N LYS A 378 56.52 12.36 27.00
CA LYS A 378 55.27 11.75 27.53
C LYS A 378 54.30 12.87 27.94
N PRO A 379 53.80 13.60 26.99
CA PRO A 379 52.87 14.68 27.32
C PRO A 379 51.57 14.13 27.91
N THR A 380 50.98 14.87 28.84
CA THR A 380 49.71 14.55 29.48
C THR A 380 48.50 15.16 28.75
N SER A 381 48.72 16.04 27.79
CA SER A 381 47.72 16.63 26.90
C SER A 381 48.34 16.82 25.52
N THR A 382 47.51 16.99 24.50
CA THR A 382 47.96 17.25 23.14
C THR A 382 48.96 18.43 23.16
N THR A 383 50.19 18.11 22.79
CA THR A 383 51.33 19.05 22.87
C THR A 383 51.96 19.26 21.51
N THR A 384 52.11 20.50 21.14
CA THR A 384 52.87 20.91 19.94
C THR A 384 54.30 21.09 20.33
N TYR A 385 55.19 20.35 19.67
CA TYR A 385 56.66 20.52 19.86
C TYR A 385 57.20 21.28 18.66
N THR A 386 57.84 22.41 18.93
CA THR A 386 58.47 23.27 17.92
C THR A 386 59.97 23.19 18.05
N ALA A 387 60.60 22.69 16.98
CA ALA A 387 62.03 22.75 16.85
C ALA A 387 62.44 24.06 16.17
N THR A 388 63.39 24.76 16.80
CA THR A 388 63.90 26.04 16.27
C THR A 388 65.38 25.86 15.98
N ALA A 389 65.75 26.00 14.73
CA ALA A 389 67.16 25.99 14.25
C ALA A 389 67.52 27.43 13.88
N THR A 390 68.58 27.92 14.50
CA THR A 390 69.11 29.29 14.22
C THR A 390 70.45 29.17 13.54
N GLY A 391 70.68 29.89 12.46
CA GLY A 391 71.88 29.88 11.66
C GLY A 391 72.13 31.20 10.93
N PRO A 392 73.24 31.33 10.17
CA PRO A 392 73.60 32.58 9.49
C PRO A 392 72.58 33.04 8.45
N GLY A 393 71.79 32.12 7.91
CA GLY A 393 70.70 32.42 6.96
C GLY A 393 69.38 32.77 7.62
N GLY A 394 69.36 32.96 8.96
CA GLY A 394 68.14 33.19 9.75
C GLY A 394 67.75 32.09 10.69
N THR A 395 66.51 32.04 11.02
CA THR A 395 65.95 31.03 11.93
C THR A 395 64.90 30.19 11.12
N ALA A 396 64.99 28.89 11.31
CA ALA A 396 63.98 28.00 10.80
C ALA A 396 63.32 27.29 11.95
N THR A 397 62.02 27.09 11.82
CA THR A 397 61.24 26.34 12.81
C THR A 397 60.43 25.24 12.09
N ALA A 398 60.33 24.16 12.76
CA ALA A 398 59.41 23.09 12.36
C ALA A 398 58.65 22.60 13.57
N SER A 399 57.44 22.26 13.41
CA SER A 399 56.61 21.78 14.52
C SER A 399 56.00 20.44 14.18
N THR A 400 55.84 19.67 15.18
CA THR A 400 55.06 18.43 15.16
C THR A 400 54.13 18.39 16.35
N VAL A 401 53.02 17.74 16.20
CA VAL A 401 52.04 17.58 17.28
C VAL A 401 52.07 16.13 17.75
N VAL A 402 52.21 15.96 19.05
CA VAL A 402 51.86 14.67 19.66
C VAL A 402 50.44 14.80 20.21
N VAL A 403 49.55 14.19 19.51
CA VAL A 403 48.14 14.17 19.92
C VAL A 403 48.02 13.21 21.09
N VAL A 404 47.53 13.70 22.22
CA VAL A 404 47.15 12.85 23.34
C VAL A 404 45.67 12.68 23.33
N THR A 405 45.25 11.51 22.91
CA THR A 405 43.84 11.14 22.96
C THR A 405 43.50 10.68 24.37
N PRO A 406 42.37 11.11 24.90
CA PRO A 406 41.83 10.44 26.07
C PRO A 406 41.80 8.93 25.82
N ASN A 407 41.98 8.16 26.86
CA ASN A 407 41.67 6.72 26.70
C ASN A 407 40.25 6.61 26.14
N PRO A 408 40.06 5.86 25.07
CA PRO A 408 38.74 5.73 24.52
C PRO A 408 37.79 5.22 25.62
N PRO A 409 36.62 5.83 25.76
CA PRO A 409 35.64 5.34 26.71
C PRO A 409 35.31 3.89 26.40
N PRO A 410 35.01 3.11 27.38
CA PRO A 410 34.46 1.78 27.11
C PRO A 410 33.17 1.91 26.32
N THR A 411 32.88 0.89 25.54
CA THR A 411 31.54 0.70 25.00
C THR A 411 30.97 -0.58 25.61
N VAL A 412 29.68 -0.61 25.77
CA VAL A 412 29.00 -1.81 26.20
C VAL A 412 27.63 -1.88 25.51
N SER A 413 27.30 -3.06 25.06
CA SER A 413 25.95 -3.41 24.64
C SER A 413 25.56 -4.68 25.36
N ILE A 414 24.28 -4.82 25.61
CA ILE A 414 23.70 -6.04 26.16
C ILE A 414 22.39 -6.31 25.44
N THR A 415 22.17 -7.54 25.09
CA THR A 415 20.91 -8.03 24.53
C THR A 415 20.49 -9.27 25.30
N ALA A 416 19.20 -9.48 25.39
CA ALA A 416 18.61 -10.69 25.94
C ALA A 416 17.89 -11.45 24.84
N ASN A 417 18.09 -12.75 24.76
CA ASN A 417 17.38 -13.59 23.78
C ASN A 417 17.01 -14.94 24.42
N PRO A 418 15.70 -15.25 24.52
CA PRO A 418 14.57 -14.40 24.24
C PRO A 418 14.41 -13.25 25.26
N VAL A 419 13.82 -12.13 24.86
CA VAL A 419 13.53 -10.98 25.72
C VAL A 419 12.37 -11.21 26.68
N SER A 420 11.64 -12.31 26.47
CA SER A 420 10.51 -12.73 27.29
C SER A 420 10.57 -14.24 27.46
N ILE A 421 10.35 -14.68 28.69
CA ILE A 421 10.46 -16.09 29.09
C ILE A 421 9.30 -16.47 30.02
N ALA A 422 8.92 -17.74 30.02
CA ALA A 422 8.13 -18.27 31.11
C ALA A 422 8.96 -18.25 32.42
N SER A 423 8.31 -18.10 33.57
CA SER A 423 8.95 -18.06 34.87
C SER A 423 9.88 -19.26 35.08
N GLY A 424 11.16 -19.02 35.35
CA GLY A 424 12.18 -20.03 35.52
C GLY A 424 12.77 -20.62 34.23
N SER A 425 12.28 -20.26 33.06
CA SER A 425 12.95 -20.56 31.79
C SER A 425 14.20 -19.69 31.60
N SER A 426 15.05 -20.03 30.66
CA SER A 426 16.30 -19.30 30.45
C SER A 426 16.25 -18.29 29.34
N SER A 427 16.89 -17.15 29.54
CA SER A 427 17.26 -16.18 28.52
C SER A 427 18.80 -16.04 28.50
N LEU A 428 19.36 -15.91 27.31
CA LEU A 428 20.80 -15.70 27.14
C LEU A 428 21.08 -14.21 26.99
N LEU A 429 21.79 -13.66 27.97
CA LEU A 429 22.31 -12.30 27.85
C LEU A 429 23.60 -12.37 27.01
N THR A 430 23.67 -11.56 25.96
CA THR A 430 24.89 -11.38 25.17
C THR A 430 25.41 -9.97 25.39
N VAL A 431 26.60 -9.86 25.92
CA VAL A 431 27.29 -8.59 26.19
C VAL A 431 28.49 -8.47 25.28
N ALA A 432 28.63 -7.35 24.62
CA ALA A 432 29.86 -7.00 23.90
C ALA A 432 30.38 -5.68 24.50
N ALA A 433 31.69 -5.67 24.74
CA ALA A 433 32.34 -4.49 25.28
C ALA A 433 33.69 -4.25 24.58
N THR A 434 34.09 -2.99 24.51
CA THR A 434 35.41 -2.61 24.01
C THR A 434 36.04 -1.63 24.98
N ASN A 435 37.36 -1.54 25.00
CA ASN A 435 38.14 -0.65 25.84
C ASN A 435 37.85 -0.80 27.36
N ALA A 436 37.28 -1.94 27.75
CA ALA A 436 37.00 -2.22 29.15
C ALA A 436 38.15 -3.03 29.79
N THR A 437 38.33 -2.89 31.07
CA THR A 437 39.17 -3.74 31.92
C THR A 437 38.32 -4.68 32.78
N THR A 438 37.08 -4.28 33.04
CA THR A 438 36.12 -5.09 33.78
C THR A 438 34.74 -4.90 33.17
N VAL A 439 33.99 -6.00 33.04
CA VAL A 439 32.60 -6.01 32.62
C VAL A 439 31.80 -6.80 33.65
N THR A 440 30.75 -6.16 34.18
CA THR A 440 29.83 -6.83 35.11
C THR A 440 28.39 -6.66 34.65
N ILE A 441 27.55 -7.64 34.96
CA ILE A 441 26.09 -7.55 34.79
C ILE A 441 25.49 -7.55 36.20
N THR A 442 24.51 -6.65 36.42
CA THR A 442 23.70 -6.66 37.64
C THR A 442 22.23 -6.70 37.25
N GLY A 443 21.48 -7.60 37.84
CA GLY A 443 20.03 -7.70 37.67
C GLY A 443 19.29 -6.94 38.76
N THR A 444 18.08 -6.43 38.45
CA THR A 444 17.17 -5.85 39.46
C THR A 444 16.67 -6.89 40.47
N ASP A 445 16.86 -8.17 40.18
CA ASP A 445 16.62 -9.34 41.04
C ASP A 445 17.76 -9.58 42.05
N GLY A 446 18.79 -8.70 42.05
CA GLY A 446 19.94 -8.79 42.94
C GLY A 446 21.06 -9.72 42.44
N THR A 447 20.91 -10.35 41.27
CA THR A 447 21.94 -11.18 40.65
C THR A 447 23.11 -10.33 40.12
N SER A 448 24.32 -10.87 40.15
CA SER A 448 25.49 -10.22 39.62
C SER A 448 26.46 -11.22 38.98
N TYR A 449 26.99 -10.86 37.84
CA TYR A 449 27.90 -11.70 37.03
C TYR A 449 29.10 -10.87 36.58
N THR A 450 30.25 -11.50 36.51
CA THR A 450 31.47 -10.89 35.96
C THR A 450 31.83 -11.58 34.66
N LEU A 451 32.05 -10.79 33.61
CA LEU A 451 32.40 -11.27 32.29
C LEU A 451 33.85 -10.88 31.93
N PRO A 452 34.45 -11.52 30.95
CA PRO A 452 35.72 -11.09 30.35
C PRO A 452 35.65 -9.64 29.89
N PRO A 453 36.76 -8.90 29.79
CA PRO A 453 36.78 -7.50 29.35
C PRO A 453 36.14 -7.23 27.97
N ALA A 454 36.09 -8.21 27.09
CA ALA A 454 35.43 -8.12 25.79
C ALA A 454 33.92 -8.39 25.85
N GLY A 455 33.38 -8.73 27.02
CA GLY A 455 32.01 -9.21 27.16
C GLY A 455 31.94 -10.73 27.11
N GLY A 456 30.81 -11.27 26.70
CA GLY A 456 30.53 -12.69 26.65
C GLY A 456 29.04 -12.97 26.81
N THR A 457 28.70 -14.22 27.05
CA THR A 457 27.33 -14.64 27.23
C THR A 457 27.08 -15.09 28.68
N GLN A 458 25.89 -14.80 29.19
CA GLN A 458 25.43 -15.24 30.50
C GLN A 458 23.99 -15.74 30.41
N SER A 459 23.76 -16.98 30.76
CA SER A 459 22.38 -17.49 30.89
C SER A 459 21.78 -17.04 32.21
N VAL A 460 20.56 -16.55 32.17
CA VAL A 460 19.77 -16.10 33.34
C VAL A 460 18.39 -16.73 33.32
N SER A 461 17.80 -16.97 34.47
CA SER A 461 16.49 -17.60 34.59
C SER A 461 15.66 -16.85 35.67
N PRO A 462 15.31 -15.60 35.42
CA PRO A 462 14.55 -14.83 36.39
C PRO A 462 13.13 -15.41 36.58
N THR A 463 12.58 -15.19 37.79
CA THR A 463 11.22 -15.59 38.13
C THR A 463 10.22 -14.43 38.13
N ALA A 464 10.70 -13.21 37.89
CA ALA A 464 9.94 -11.96 37.73
C ALA A 464 10.66 -11.05 36.74
N ASP A 465 9.95 -10.08 36.19
CA ASP A 465 10.52 -9.09 35.26
C ASP A 465 11.82 -8.54 35.82
N THR A 466 12.91 -8.72 35.08
CA THR A 466 14.23 -8.35 35.52
C THR A 466 14.95 -7.55 34.45
N THR A 467 15.45 -6.39 34.84
CA THR A 467 16.34 -5.59 34.02
C THR A 467 17.78 -5.87 34.38
N TYR A 468 18.57 -6.29 33.41
CA TYR A 468 19.99 -6.56 33.55
C TYR A 468 20.78 -5.37 32.98
N THR A 469 21.63 -4.81 33.82
CA THR A 469 22.51 -3.70 33.47
C THR A 469 23.94 -4.18 33.35
N ALA A 470 24.49 -4.14 32.16
CA ALA A 470 25.91 -4.38 31.93
C ALA A 470 26.68 -3.07 32.19
N THR A 471 27.74 -3.17 32.97
CA THR A 471 28.64 -2.06 33.31
C THR A 471 30.03 -2.42 32.81
N ALA A 472 30.56 -1.64 31.89
CA ALA A 472 31.95 -1.74 31.41
C ALA A 472 32.77 -0.58 31.99
N THR A 473 33.86 -0.93 32.69
CA THR A 473 34.79 0.05 33.26
C THR A 473 36.17 -0.13 32.62
N GLY A 474 36.76 0.95 32.19
CA GLY A 474 38.09 0.98 31.59
C GLY A 474 38.83 2.26 31.89
N PRO A 475 40.06 2.43 31.41
CA PRO A 475 40.83 3.66 31.67
C PRO A 475 40.14 4.95 31.17
N GLY A 476 39.18 4.83 30.22
CA GLY A 476 38.39 5.94 29.68
C GLY A 476 37.11 6.24 30.45
N GLY A 477 36.83 5.55 31.58
CA GLY A 477 35.63 5.76 32.37
C GLY A 477 34.76 4.52 32.51
N THR A 478 33.48 4.73 32.80
CA THR A 478 32.47 3.68 32.98
C THR A 478 31.25 3.99 32.13
N VAL A 479 30.72 3.00 31.45
CA VAL A 479 29.47 3.09 30.68
C VAL A 479 28.59 1.92 31.02
N THR A 480 27.29 2.13 30.91
CA THR A 480 26.27 1.09 31.17
C THR A 480 25.33 0.94 30.00
N ALA A 481 24.81 -0.25 29.83
CA ALA A 481 23.72 -0.57 28.93
C ALA A 481 22.77 -1.57 29.62
N SER A 482 21.49 -1.55 29.30
CA SER A 482 20.52 -2.41 29.96
C SER A 482 19.67 -3.19 28.94
N ALA A 483 19.31 -4.40 29.35
CA ALA A 483 18.33 -5.23 28.64
C ALA A 483 17.37 -5.83 29.66
N SER A 484 16.10 -5.85 29.32
CA SER A 484 15.08 -6.43 30.20
C SER A 484 14.66 -7.81 29.70
N VAL A 485 14.43 -8.70 30.64
CA VAL A 485 13.79 -10.01 30.41
C VAL A 485 12.46 -9.97 31.13
N ALA A 486 11.39 -9.96 30.33
CA ALA A 486 10.04 -10.07 30.86
C ALA A 486 9.77 -11.54 31.23
N VAL A 487 9.15 -11.75 32.40
CA VAL A 487 8.72 -13.06 32.84
C VAL A 487 7.20 -13.16 32.78
N VAL A 488 6.73 -13.92 31.85
CA VAL A 488 5.31 -14.15 31.68
C VAL A 488 4.93 -15.52 32.26
N ALA A 489 3.79 -15.60 32.85
CA ALA A 489 3.20 -16.91 33.18
C ALA A 489 3.09 -17.72 31.88
N PRO A 490 3.30 -19.05 31.89
CA PRO A 490 3.10 -19.85 30.69
C PRO A 490 1.72 -19.56 30.10
N GLY A 491 1.71 -18.86 28.99
CA GLY A 491 0.48 -18.43 28.35
C GLY A 491 -0.08 -19.50 27.42
N SER A 492 -1.32 -19.36 27.13
CA SER A 492 -2.06 -20.13 26.13
C SER A 492 -2.91 -19.17 25.31
N LEU A 493 -3.77 -19.66 24.46
CA LEU A 493 -4.81 -18.85 23.81
C LEU A 493 -5.59 -17.98 24.82
N GLN A 494 -5.73 -18.44 26.06
CA GLN A 494 -6.37 -17.70 27.15
C GLN A 494 -5.62 -16.43 27.58
N SER A 495 -4.38 -16.24 27.13
CA SER A 495 -3.62 -14.99 27.32
C SER A 495 -4.06 -13.83 26.40
N ILE A 496 -4.92 -14.10 25.46
CA ILE A 496 -5.50 -13.08 24.57
C ILE A 496 -6.83 -12.61 25.18
N ASP A 497 -6.90 -11.41 25.67
CA ASP A 497 -8.11 -10.79 26.20
C ASP A 497 -8.89 -10.01 25.15
N HIS A 498 -8.19 -9.53 24.13
CA HIS A 498 -8.77 -8.72 23.06
C HIS A 498 -8.31 -9.19 21.69
N VAL A 499 -9.24 -9.35 20.79
CA VAL A 499 -9.00 -9.59 19.37
C VAL A 499 -9.48 -8.38 18.59
N VAL A 500 -8.60 -7.72 17.88
CA VAL A 500 -8.94 -6.67 16.93
C VAL A 500 -8.83 -7.24 15.53
N PHE A 501 -9.85 -7.10 14.74
CA PHE A 501 -9.87 -7.49 13.35
C PHE A 501 -10.18 -6.29 12.47
N MET A 502 -9.40 -6.06 11.46
CA MET A 502 -9.59 -4.97 10.50
C MET A 502 -9.53 -5.53 9.09
N LEU A 503 -10.51 -5.16 8.28
CA LEU A 503 -10.53 -5.40 6.85
C LEU A 503 -10.31 -4.08 6.11
N GLN A 504 -9.29 -4.06 5.27
CA GLN A 504 -9.02 -3.00 4.29
C GLN A 504 -9.59 -3.39 2.92
N GLU A 505 -9.43 -2.52 1.95
CA GLU A 505 -10.06 -2.62 0.63
C GLU A 505 -9.06 -2.98 -0.47
N ASN A 506 -9.36 -4.01 -1.14
CA ASN A 506 -9.22 -4.46 -2.52
C ASN A 506 -7.79 -4.55 -3.07
N HIS A 507 -6.95 -5.37 -2.43
CA HIS A 507 -5.64 -5.71 -2.99
C HIS A 507 -5.31 -7.19 -2.82
N THR A 508 -4.66 -7.78 -3.83
CA THR A 508 -4.11 -9.13 -3.72
C THR A 508 -2.80 -9.15 -2.94
N PHE A 509 -2.44 -10.34 -2.47
CA PHE A 509 -1.17 -10.55 -1.80
C PHE A 509 0.03 -10.18 -2.68
N ASP A 510 0.02 -10.58 -3.95
CA ASP A 510 1.12 -10.28 -4.88
C ASP A 510 1.24 -8.80 -5.19
N ASN A 511 0.12 -8.10 -5.30
CA ASN A 511 0.09 -6.67 -5.55
C ASN A 511 0.81 -5.88 -4.45
N TYR A 512 0.68 -6.29 -3.19
CA TYR A 512 1.28 -5.61 -2.05
C TYR A 512 2.54 -6.29 -1.53
N PHE A 513 2.52 -7.60 -1.33
CA PHE A 513 3.59 -8.34 -0.66
C PHE A 513 4.36 -9.28 -1.57
N GLY A 514 4.07 -9.29 -2.86
CA GLY A 514 4.78 -10.13 -3.82
C GLY A 514 6.29 -9.91 -3.85
N MET A 515 6.78 -8.73 -3.45
CA MET A 515 8.20 -8.38 -3.37
C MET A 515 8.78 -8.43 -1.96
N LEU A 516 8.04 -8.97 -0.99
CA LEU A 516 8.41 -8.91 0.42
C LEU A 516 9.70 -9.67 0.74
N ASN A 517 10.01 -10.76 0.02
CA ASN A 517 11.24 -11.53 0.24
C ASN A 517 12.50 -10.69 0.07
N LEU A 518 12.59 -9.91 -1.01
CA LEU A 518 13.76 -9.07 -1.27
C LEU A 518 13.98 -8.04 -0.16
N TYR A 519 12.91 -7.48 0.37
CA TYR A 519 12.97 -6.56 1.49
C TYR A 519 13.47 -7.26 2.75
N ARG A 520 12.89 -8.39 3.12
CA ARG A 520 13.24 -9.16 4.31
C ARG A 520 14.67 -9.67 4.29
N GLN A 521 15.14 -10.14 3.13
CA GLN A 521 16.50 -10.62 2.94
C GLN A 521 17.53 -9.47 2.94
N SER A 522 17.18 -8.31 2.41
CA SER A 522 18.08 -7.14 2.34
C SER A 522 18.19 -6.40 3.66
N HIS A 523 17.18 -6.51 4.55
CA HIS A 523 17.18 -5.84 5.84
C HIS A 523 17.72 -6.76 6.92
N SER A 524 18.64 -6.23 7.71
CA SER A 524 19.17 -6.94 8.87
C SER A 524 19.35 -5.97 10.03
N THR A 525 18.94 -6.40 11.21
CA THR A 525 19.38 -5.83 12.47
C THR A 525 20.32 -6.84 13.15
N ASN A 526 21.44 -6.39 13.66
CA ASN A 526 22.42 -7.27 14.31
C ASN A 526 22.94 -8.43 13.42
N ALA A 527 23.12 -8.17 12.13
CA ALA A 527 23.63 -9.11 11.13
C ALA A 527 22.72 -10.31 10.79
N GLN A 528 21.45 -10.31 11.17
CA GLN A 528 20.50 -11.32 10.71
C GLN A 528 19.44 -10.71 9.78
N PRO A 529 19.16 -11.34 8.63
CA PRO A 529 18.05 -10.95 7.78
C PRO A 529 16.69 -11.09 8.49
N TRP A 530 15.72 -10.28 8.09
CA TRP A 530 14.37 -10.32 8.70
C TRP A 530 13.51 -11.49 8.20
N ASN A 531 14.02 -12.37 7.39
CA ASN A 531 13.36 -13.63 7.06
C ASN A 531 13.82 -14.81 7.92
N VAL A 532 14.63 -14.57 8.95
CA VAL A 532 15.07 -15.60 9.89
C VAL A 532 14.37 -15.42 11.23
N GLY A 533 13.57 -16.39 11.62
CA GLY A 533 12.89 -16.41 12.91
C GLY A 533 13.83 -16.69 14.09
N ASP A 534 13.30 -16.52 15.29
CA ASP A 534 14.04 -16.74 16.56
C ASP A 534 14.62 -18.16 16.70
N ASN A 535 14.02 -19.13 16.05
CA ASN A 535 14.48 -20.52 15.99
C ASN A 535 15.51 -20.80 14.88
N GLY A 536 15.94 -19.78 14.15
CA GLY A 536 16.85 -19.90 13.01
C GLY A 536 16.22 -20.43 11.71
N THR A 537 14.92 -20.64 11.69
CA THR A 537 14.19 -21.05 10.48
C THR A 537 14.07 -19.87 9.51
N ILE A 538 14.31 -20.15 8.23
CA ILE A 538 14.09 -19.18 7.16
C ILE A 538 12.62 -19.24 6.76
N TYR A 539 11.96 -18.10 6.80
CA TYR A 539 10.57 -17.92 6.40
C TYR A 539 10.50 -16.97 5.20
N ASN A 540 10.23 -17.50 4.04
CA ASN A 540 10.00 -16.73 2.82
C ASN A 540 8.50 -16.80 2.45
N VAL A 541 7.99 -15.77 1.82
CA VAL A 541 6.63 -15.78 1.24
C VAL A 541 6.67 -16.38 -0.16
N ASP A 542 5.59 -17.01 -0.59
CA ASP A 542 5.39 -17.34 -2.00
C ASP A 542 4.95 -16.05 -2.74
N GLY A 543 5.96 -15.31 -3.19
CA GLY A 543 5.80 -14.02 -3.86
C GLY A 543 6.15 -14.09 -5.34
N ILE A 544 6.34 -12.92 -5.93
CA ILE A 544 6.62 -12.76 -7.37
C ILE A 544 8.06 -12.31 -7.66
N ASP A 545 8.90 -12.18 -6.65
CA ASP A 545 10.24 -11.61 -6.77
C ASP A 545 11.16 -12.38 -7.75
N ASP A 546 10.94 -13.68 -7.93
CA ASP A 546 11.63 -14.52 -8.89
C ASP A 546 10.82 -14.77 -10.19
N LYS A 547 9.64 -14.20 -10.33
CA LYS A 547 8.66 -14.49 -11.39
C LYS A 547 8.37 -13.29 -12.31
N LEU A 548 9.02 -12.15 -12.10
CA LEU A 548 8.70 -10.88 -12.79
C LEU A 548 8.77 -10.95 -14.32
N THR A 549 9.57 -11.84 -14.87
CA THR A 549 9.74 -12.00 -16.33
C THR A 549 9.04 -13.23 -16.90
N THR A 550 8.50 -14.08 -16.05
CA THR A 550 7.85 -15.34 -16.47
C THR A 550 6.34 -15.28 -16.40
N ILE A 551 5.81 -14.35 -15.59
CA ILE A 551 4.38 -14.09 -15.48
C ILE A 551 3.99 -13.02 -16.48
N SER A 552 2.96 -13.32 -17.24
CA SER A 552 2.36 -12.36 -18.18
C SER A 552 0.90 -12.70 -18.44
N ASN A 553 0.11 -11.68 -18.71
CA ASN A 553 -1.26 -11.77 -19.17
C ASN A 553 -1.43 -10.99 -20.47
N GLN A 554 -2.51 -11.20 -21.20
CA GLN A 554 -2.77 -10.56 -22.48
C GLN A 554 -4.09 -9.81 -22.47
N ASP A 555 -4.11 -8.64 -23.13
CA ASP A 555 -5.33 -7.96 -23.48
C ASP A 555 -6.09 -8.68 -24.61
N ASP A 556 -7.24 -8.15 -24.99
CA ASP A 556 -8.07 -8.71 -26.06
C ASP A 556 -7.47 -8.54 -27.45
N GLN A 557 -6.53 -7.64 -27.60
CA GLN A 557 -5.82 -7.41 -28.84
C GLN A 557 -4.59 -8.31 -28.95
N GLY A 558 -4.31 -9.14 -27.93
CA GLY A 558 -3.17 -10.03 -27.88
C GLY A 558 -1.86 -9.37 -27.47
N THR A 559 -1.91 -8.15 -26.93
CA THR A 559 -0.75 -7.49 -26.35
C THR A 559 -0.41 -8.14 -25.02
N THR A 560 0.85 -8.51 -24.84
CA THR A 560 1.29 -9.18 -23.62
C THR A 560 1.86 -8.17 -22.61
N TYR A 561 1.39 -8.25 -21.39
CA TYR A 561 1.86 -7.46 -20.26
C TYR A 561 2.51 -8.34 -19.22
N ASN A 562 3.75 -8.02 -18.85
CA ASN A 562 4.44 -8.65 -17.73
C ASN A 562 4.13 -7.91 -16.43
N LEU A 563 4.47 -8.52 -15.31
CA LEU A 563 4.47 -7.84 -14.01
C LEU A 563 5.34 -6.59 -14.06
N PHE A 564 4.86 -5.49 -13.52
CA PHE A 564 5.60 -4.24 -13.45
C PHE A 564 5.37 -3.52 -12.12
N LYS A 565 6.36 -2.77 -11.68
CA LYS A 565 6.24 -1.95 -10.49
C LYS A 565 5.47 -0.66 -10.78
N PHE A 566 4.46 -0.36 -10.00
CA PHE A 566 3.76 0.92 -10.07
C PHE A 566 4.70 2.10 -9.78
N ILE A 567 4.49 3.18 -10.50
CA ILE A 567 5.16 4.47 -10.29
C ILE A 567 4.23 5.51 -9.67
N THR A 568 2.96 5.16 -9.46
CA THR A 568 1.92 5.99 -8.85
C THR A 568 1.27 5.23 -7.70
N THR A 569 0.65 5.95 -6.79
CA THR A 569 -0.17 5.40 -5.70
C THR A 569 -1.66 5.57 -5.95
N CYS A 570 -2.00 5.99 -7.15
CA CYS A 570 -3.34 6.22 -7.65
C CYS A 570 -3.56 5.34 -8.87
N ILE A 571 -4.32 4.29 -8.73
CA ILE A 571 -4.69 3.39 -9.82
C ILE A 571 -6.19 3.40 -10.03
N ASP A 572 -6.59 3.14 -11.26
CA ASP A 572 -7.99 2.94 -11.59
C ASP A 572 -8.51 1.64 -10.95
N ASP A 573 -9.79 1.64 -10.68
CA ASP A 573 -10.49 0.49 -10.13
C ASP A 573 -10.41 -0.73 -11.06
N GLU A 574 -10.50 -1.90 -10.46
CA GLU A 574 -10.60 -3.17 -11.15
C GLU A 574 -11.83 -3.90 -10.62
N SER A 575 -12.52 -4.61 -11.48
CA SER A 575 -13.66 -5.38 -11.01
C SER A 575 -13.21 -6.68 -10.37
N SER A 576 -13.72 -6.93 -9.18
CA SER A 576 -13.59 -8.20 -8.47
C SER A 576 -14.94 -8.88 -8.30
N ALA A 577 -15.92 -8.49 -9.10
CA ALA A 577 -17.20 -9.15 -9.08
C ALA A 577 -17.02 -10.65 -9.42
N TRP A 578 -17.99 -11.44 -9.01
CA TRP A 578 -17.90 -12.89 -9.07
C TRP A 578 -17.48 -13.45 -10.44
N LEU A 579 -18.07 -12.98 -11.53
CA LEU A 579 -17.72 -13.47 -12.87
C LEU A 579 -16.32 -13.01 -13.32
N GLU A 580 -15.94 -11.79 -12.96
CA GLU A 580 -14.60 -11.25 -13.23
C GLU A 580 -13.55 -12.04 -12.50
N SER A 581 -13.74 -12.34 -11.22
CA SER A 581 -12.81 -13.18 -10.44
C SER A 581 -12.64 -14.58 -11.05
N TYR A 582 -13.68 -15.13 -11.63
CA TYR A 582 -13.57 -16.37 -12.41
C TYR A 582 -12.85 -16.17 -13.74
N GLY A 583 -13.09 -15.05 -14.40
CA GLY A 583 -12.38 -14.63 -15.59
C GLY A 583 -10.88 -14.51 -15.35
N ASP A 584 -10.47 -13.99 -14.19
CA ASP A 584 -9.08 -13.84 -13.77
C ASP A 584 -8.36 -15.18 -13.67
N VAL A 585 -9.04 -16.17 -13.08
CA VAL A 585 -8.51 -17.54 -12.96
C VAL A 585 -8.33 -18.21 -14.31
N ASN A 586 -9.27 -17.97 -15.22
CA ASN A 586 -9.22 -18.48 -16.58
C ASN A 586 -9.97 -17.57 -17.54
N ARG A 587 -9.23 -16.93 -18.41
CA ARG A 587 -9.77 -16.03 -19.45
C ARG A 587 -10.89 -16.70 -20.30
N TYR A 588 -10.78 -18.02 -20.53
CA TYR A 588 -11.73 -18.79 -21.30
C TYR A 588 -12.32 -19.89 -20.42
N ASP A 589 -13.44 -19.60 -19.77
CA ASP A 589 -14.05 -20.61 -18.91
C ASP A 589 -14.81 -21.66 -19.71
N PHE A 590 -14.34 -22.89 -19.60
CA PHE A 590 -14.99 -24.06 -20.11
C PHE A 590 -15.49 -24.89 -18.93
N LEU A 591 -16.78 -24.93 -18.73
CA LEU A 591 -17.47 -25.51 -17.58
C LEU A 591 -17.00 -26.89 -17.13
N THR A 592 -16.41 -27.68 -17.99
CA THR A 592 -16.10 -29.08 -17.69
C THR A 592 -14.67 -29.33 -17.26
N THR A 593 -13.73 -28.46 -17.54
CA THR A 593 -12.31 -28.73 -17.30
C THR A 593 -11.51 -27.50 -16.88
N ARG A 594 -12.12 -26.40 -16.54
CA ARG A 594 -11.44 -25.14 -16.13
C ARG A 594 -9.93 -25.27 -15.98
N PRO A 595 -9.10 -25.02 -17.01
CA PRO A 595 -7.68 -24.95 -16.79
C PRO A 595 -7.40 -23.73 -15.91
N ILE A 596 -6.63 -23.92 -14.85
CA ILE A 596 -6.29 -22.87 -13.91
C ILE A 596 -5.05 -22.16 -14.45
N ASN A 597 -5.25 -21.18 -15.30
CA ASN A 597 -4.17 -20.50 -16.02
C ASN A 597 -3.70 -19.23 -15.32
N MET A 598 -4.59 -18.57 -14.58
CA MET A 598 -4.35 -17.22 -14.01
C MET A 598 -4.01 -16.21 -15.13
N ASP A 599 -4.74 -16.25 -16.22
CA ASP A 599 -4.44 -15.53 -17.48
C ASP A 599 -5.49 -14.49 -17.87
N GLY A 600 -6.49 -14.27 -17.04
CA GLY A 600 -7.60 -13.38 -17.34
C GLY A 600 -7.53 -11.97 -16.76
N PHE A 601 -6.63 -11.67 -15.84
CA PHE A 601 -6.61 -10.40 -15.10
C PHE A 601 -6.56 -9.16 -16.00
N VAL A 602 -5.67 -9.13 -16.99
CA VAL A 602 -5.61 -8.01 -17.94
C VAL A 602 -6.89 -7.89 -18.75
N HIS A 603 -7.44 -9.02 -19.15
CA HIS A 603 -8.67 -9.11 -19.91
C HIS A 603 -9.91 -8.60 -19.14
N THR A 604 -10.07 -9.02 -17.87
CA THR A 604 -11.16 -8.53 -17.03
C THR A 604 -10.99 -7.05 -16.70
N ALA A 605 -9.79 -6.61 -16.37
CA ALA A 605 -9.49 -5.21 -16.11
C ALA A 605 -9.67 -4.33 -17.36
N GLU A 606 -9.34 -4.82 -18.56
CA GLU A 606 -9.64 -4.17 -19.83
C GLU A 606 -11.14 -4.05 -20.04
N GLY A 607 -11.87 -5.15 -19.89
CA GLY A 607 -13.31 -5.21 -20.06
C GLY A 607 -14.04 -4.24 -19.13
N PHE A 608 -13.63 -4.20 -17.86
CA PHE A 608 -14.17 -3.27 -16.88
C PHE A 608 -13.89 -1.82 -17.27
N ALA A 609 -12.65 -1.48 -17.61
CA ALA A 609 -12.27 -0.12 -18.01
C ALA A 609 -13.00 0.34 -19.28
N GLN A 610 -13.12 -0.51 -20.28
CA GLN A 610 -13.86 -0.23 -21.52
C GLN A 610 -15.36 -0.06 -21.24
N SER A 611 -15.91 -0.87 -20.34
CA SER A 611 -17.27 -0.74 -19.85
C SER A 611 -17.50 0.61 -19.21
N CYS A 612 -16.63 0.99 -18.32
CA CYS A 612 -16.65 2.29 -17.65
C CYS A 612 -16.51 3.47 -18.63
N ALA A 613 -15.58 3.39 -19.57
CA ALA A 613 -15.37 4.41 -20.59
C ALA A 613 -16.56 4.55 -21.55
N GLY A 614 -17.32 3.46 -21.79
CA GLY A 614 -18.50 3.44 -22.64
C GLY A 614 -19.76 4.04 -21.99
N THR A 615 -19.89 3.96 -20.69
CA THR A 615 -21.13 4.28 -19.98
C THR A 615 -21.09 5.58 -19.18
N GLY A 616 -19.91 6.07 -18.79
CA GLY A 616 -19.73 7.27 -17.98
C GLY A 616 -20.27 7.16 -16.54
N THR A 617 -20.46 5.94 -16.05
CA THR A 617 -21.08 5.67 -14.74
C THR A 617 -20.09 5.23 -13.67
N CYS A 618 -18.85 4.91 -14.01
CA CYS A 618 -17.82 4.68 -13.00
C CYS A 618 -17.41 6.02 -12.35
N SER A 619 -17.05 5.95 -11.08
CA SER A 619 -16.46 7.10 -10.40
C SER A 619 -15.04 7.31 -10.95
N GLY A 620 -14.87 8.24 -11.88
CA GLY A 620 -13.58 8.61 -12.43
C GLY A 620 -13.46 8.47 -13.93
N THR A 621 -12.34 8.90 -14.46
CA THR A 621 -11.96 8.75 -15.87
C THR A 621 -10.86 7.71 -15.92
N PHE A 622 -11.13 6.56 -16.49
CA PHE A 622 -10.12 5.52 -16.68
C PHE A 622 -9.02 6.00 -17.59
N THR A 623 -7.80 5.85 -17.16
CA THR A 623 -6.59 6.19 -17.92
C THR A 623 -5.98 4.97 -18.58
N ASP A 624 -6.10 3.80 -17.97
CA ASP A 624 -5.71 2.51 -18.54
C ASP A 624 -6.93 1.76 -19.09
N LEU A 625 -7.12 1.82 -20.40
CA LEU A 625 -8.16 1.09 -21.11
C LEU A 625 -7.71 -0.29 -21.62
N THR A 626 -6.46 -0.67 -21.34
CA THR A 626 -5.87 -1.95 -21.77
C THR A 626 -5.85 -3.00 -20.68
N GLY A 627 -6.19 -2.63 -19.44
CA GLY A 627 -6.14 -3.51 -18.29
C GLY A 627 -4.71 -3.81 -17.78
N GLN A 628 -3.70 -3.12 -18.30
CA GLN A 628 -2.31 -3.33 -17.88
C GLN A 628 -2.14 -3.19 -16.37
N ARG A 629 -2.92 -2.31 -15.72
CA ARG A 629 -2.87 -2.04 -14.28
C ARG A 629 -3.01 -3.31 -13.44
N ALA A 630 -3.74 -4.31 -13.90
CA ALA A 630 -3.88 -5.59 -13.21
C ALA A 630 -2.55 -6.30 -12.97
N MET A 631 -1.53 -6.04 -13.79
CA MET A 631 -0.20 -6.64 -13.67
C MET A 631 0.76 -5.81 -12.80
N GLY A 632 0.26 -4.75 -12.19
CA GLY A 632 1.06 -3.86 -11.36
C GLY A 632 1.26 -4.38 -9.94
N TYR A 633 2.42 -4.09 -9.35
CA TYR A 633 2.70 -4.36 -7.95
C TYR A 633 3.37 -3.18 -7.25
N TYR A 634 3.23 -3.13 -5.94
CA TYR A 634 3.90 -2.19 -5.07
C TYR A 634 5.10 -2.83 -4.36
N ASP A 635 5.99 -2.00 -3.84
CA ASP A 635 7.07 -2.44 -2.98
C ASP A 635 7.25 -1.48 -1.78
N GLN A 636 8.31 -1.68 -1.01
CA GLN A 636 8.64 -0.83 0.13
C GLN A 636 8.84 0.66 -0.22
N GLY A 637 8.98 1.01 -1.48
CA GLY A 637 9.10 2.40 -1.90
C GLY A 637 7.84 3.20 -1.60
N PHE A 638 6.68 2.57 -1.69
CA PHE A 638 5.39 3.15 -1.30
C PHE A 638 4.88 2.56 0.02
N LEU A 639 5.03 1.26 0.22
CA LEU A 639 4.44 0.52 1.34
C LEU A 639 5.46 0.27 2.46
N ASN A 640 6.29 1.25 2.79
CA ASN A 640 7.38 1.11 3.76
C ASN A 640 6.92 0.64 5.14
N TYR A 641 5.77 1.10 5.59
CA TYR A 641 5.21 0.71 6.88
C TYR A 641 4.74 -0.76 6.84
N TYR A 642 3.99 -1.13 5.82
CA TYR A 642 3.50 -2.50 5.66
C TYR A 642 4.62 -3.50 5.50
N TYR A 643 5.62 -3.21 4.68
CA TYR A 643 6.79 -4.07 4.50
C TYR A 643 7.56 -4.28 5.79
N TYR A 644 7.72 -3.21 6.58
CA TYR A 644 8.33 -3.32 7.89
C TYR A 644 7.49 -4.22 8.81
N MET A 645 6.20 -3.93 8.97
CA MET A 645 5.32 -4.66 9.89
C MET A 645 5.18 -6.14 9.51
N ALA A 646 4.96 -6.42 8.22
CA ALA A 646 4.89 -7.77 7.68
C ALA A 646 6.22 -8.55 7.82
N SER A 647 7.34 -7.84 7.93
CA SER A 647 8.64 -8.46 8.16
C SER A 647 8.93 -8.71 9.62
N GLN A 648 8.43 -7.87 10.53
CA GLN A 648 8.65 -8.04 11.96
C GLN A 648 7.70 -9.08 12.56
N PHE A 649 6.43 -8.98 12.27
CA PHE A 649 5.39 -9.85 12.78
C PHE A 649 5.17 -11.07 11.87
N ALA A 650 3.98 -11.62 11.89
CA ALA A 650 3.64 -12.77 11.08
C ALA A 650 2.70 -12.42 9.93
N VAL A 651 2.86 -13.13 8.84
CA VAL A 651 1.99 -13.07 7.67
C VAL A 651 1.65 -14.50 7.22
N SER A 652 0.61 -14.64 6.41
CA SER A 652 0.35 -15.86 5.67
C SER A 652 0.35 -15.55 4.17
N ASP A 653 1.04 -16.33 3.40
CA ASP A 653 0.99 -16.31 1.93
C ASP A 653 -0.05 -17.29 1.36
N ARG A 654 -0.92 -17.81 2.23
CA ARG A 654 -2.07 -18.66 1.90
C ARG A 654 -3.34 -18.18 2.60
N TRP A 655 -3.45 -16.88 2.80
CA TRP A 655 -4.62 -16.22 3.36
C TRP A 655 -5.49 -15.69 2.22
N PHE A 656 -6.67 -16.26 2.09
CA PHE A 656 -7.60 -15.97 1.01
C PHE A 656 -8.78 -15.14 1.51
N SER A 657 -9.40 -14.36 0.64
CA SER A 657 -10.74 -13.87 0.92
C SER A 657 -11.74 -15.04 0.87
N PRO A 658 -12.82 -15.01 1.66
CA PRO A 658 -13.69 -16.17 1.78
C PRO A 658 -14.51 -16.48 0.53
N VAL A 659 -14.75 -15.52 -0.32
CA VAL A 659 -15.56 -15.68 -1.54
C VAL A 659 -14.86 -14.98 -2.71
N ALA A 660 -14.87 -15.58 -3.89
CA ALA A 660 -14.43 -14.95 -5.14
C ALA A 660 -15.47 -13.93 -5.61
N SER A 661 -15.69 -12.86 -4.86
CA SER A 661 -16.66 -11.82 -5.10
C SER A 661 -16.23 -10.52 -4.43
N LYS A 662 -17.13 -9.54 -4.41
CA LYS A 662 -16.88 -8.20 -3.89
C LYS A 662 -16.89 -8.09 -2.36
N SER A 663 -16.63 -6.88 -1.88
CA SER A 663 -16.48 -6.54 -0.47
C SER A 663 -17.62 -7.00 0.42
N ILE A 664 -18.87 -6.76 0.01
CA ILE A 664 -20.05 -7.10 0.85
C ILE A 664 -20.18 -8.60 1.04
N ASP A 665 -20.06 -9.38 -0.03
CA ASP A 665 -20.14 -10.84 0.04
C ASP A 665 -19.04 -11.41 0.94
N ASN A 666 -17.81 -10.89 0.83
CA ASN A 666 -16.69 -11.31 1.65
C ASN A 666 -16.85 -10.93 3.11
N ARG A 667 -17.41 -9.76 3.41
CA ARG A 667 -17.70 -9.33 4.78
C ARG A 667 -18.82 -10.17 5.40
N ILE A 668 -19.88 -10.43 4.65
CA ILE A 668 -20.95 -11.34 5.09
C ILE A 668 -20.36 -12.72 5.37
N ALA A 669 -19.63 -13.31 4.41
CA ALA A 669 -19.02 -14.62 4.57
C ALA A 669 -18.06 -14.65 5.78
N THR A 670 -17.30 -13.61 6.00
CA THR A 670 -16.40 -13.50 7.15
C THR A 670 -17.18 -13.70 8.47
N PHE A 671 -18.22 -12.91 8.69
CA PHE A 671 -18.90 -12.91 9.99
C PHE A 671 -19.92 -14.03 10.17
N THR A 672 -20.26 -14.73 9.12
CA THR A 672 -21.22 -15.84 9.13
C THR A 672 -20.55 -17.22 9.05
N GLY A 673 -19.23 -17.28 9.23
CA GLY A 673 -18.47 -18.53 9.16
C GLY A 673 -18.33 -19.06 7.73
N GLY A 674 -18.38 -18.20 6.73
CA GLY A 674 -18.17 -18.55 5.32
C GLY A 674 -19.45 -18.86 4.54
N THR A 675 -20.64 -18.59 5.09
CA THR A 675 -21.88 -18.72 4.35
C THR A 675 -22.42 -17.36 3.93
N THR A 676 -22.94 -17.31 2.73
CA THR A 676 -23.67 -16.14 2.19
C THR A 676 -25.10 -16.50 1.81
N GLN A 677 -25.57 -17.68 2.18
CA GLN A 677 -26.82 -18.28 1.73
C GLN A 677 -26.97 -18.34 0.20
N GLY A 678 -25.85 -18.43 -0.52
CA GLY A 678 -25.83 -18.43 -1.98
C GLY A 678 -25.75 -17.03 -2.61
N LEU A 679 -25.66 -15.98 -1.82
CA LEU A 679 -25.36 -14.66 -2.32
C LEU A 679 -23.87 -14.61 -2.70
N VAL A 680 -23.58 -14.53 -3.99
CA VAL A 680 -22.23 -14.40 -4.55
C VAL A 680 -22.11 -13.19 -5.47
N HIS A 681 -23.19 -12.43 -5.56
CA HIS A 681 -23.27 -11.20 -6.34
C HIS A 681 -23.45 -10.04 -5.39
N ASP A 682 -22.68 -9.02 -5.59
CA ASP A 682 -22.80 -7.78 -4.83
C ASP A 682 -24.28 -7.34 -4.82
N PRO A 683 -24.94 -7.30 -3.66
CA PRO A 683 -26.32 -6.86 -3.56
C PRO A 683 -26.48 -5.36 -3.88
N GLY A 684 -25.41 -4.72 -4.34
CA GLY A 684 -25.31 -3.27 -4.40
C GLY A 684 -25.13 -2.74 -2.98
N ASN A 685 -24.40 -1.70 -2.78
CA ASN A 685 -24.20 -1.07 -1.48
C ASN A 685 -25.53 -0.51 -0.91
N ASP A 686 -26.59 -1.31 -0.90
CA ASP A 686 -27.87 -0.99 -0.30
C ASP A 686 -28.01 -1.70 1.04
N ASP A 687 -27.75 -1.00 2.10
CA ASP A 687 -27.79 -1.49 3.47
C ASP A 687 -29.15 -2.07 3.89
N HIS A 688 -30.13 -2.00 3.05
CA HIS A 688 -31.47 -2.40 3.40
C HIS A 688 -31.84 -3.78 2.92
N LEU A 689 -31.00 -4.39 2.04
CA LEU A 689 -31.48 -5.58 1.38
C LEU A 689 -30.44 -6.36 0.60
N PRO A 690 -30.73 -7.63 0.40
CA PRO A 690 -31.70 -8.48 1.06
C PRO A 690 -31.21 -8.81 2.45
N GLN A 691 -32.07 -8.71 3.45
CA GLN A 691 -31.70 -9.16 4.78
C GLN A 691 -31.62 -10.67 4.80
N LEU A 692 -30.51 -11.17 5.29
CA LEU A 692 -30.24 -12.59 5.34
C LEU A 692 -30.60 -13.15 6.73
N ASP A 693 -31.25 -14.30 6.76
CA ASP A 693 -31.51 -15.05 7.99
C ASP A 693 -30.33 -15.99 8.27
N ILE A 694 -29.17 -15.40 8.55
CA ILE A 694 -27.95 -16.15 8.85
C ILE A 694 -27.45 -15.80 10.23
N ASN A 695 -27.04 -16.80 11.00
CA ASN A 695 -26.31 -16.56 12.24
C ASN A 695 -24.94 -15.96 11.94
N ASN A 696 -24.47 -15.09 12.82
CA ASN A 696 -23.18 -14.49 12.72
C ASN A 696 -22.45 -14.49 14.07
N ILE A 697 -21.16 -14.22 14.04
CA ILE A 697 -20.31 -14.26 15.23
C ILE A 697 -20.78 -13.29 16.33
N PHE A 698 -21.35 -12.16 15.97
CA PHE A 698 -21.80 -11.16 16.94
C PHE A 698 -22.97 -11.70 17.79
N GLN A 699 -23.87 -12.48 17.17
CA GLN A 699 -24.95 -13.16 17.92
C GLN A 699 -24.40 -14.21 18.89
N GLU A 700 -23.37 -14.93 18.50
CA GLU A 700 -22.73 -15.90 19.39
C GLU A 700 -22.02 -15.23 20.55
N LEU A 701 -21.35 -14.09 20.29
CA LEU A 701 -20.72 -13.29 21.33
C LEU A 701 -21.75 -12.73 22.31
N ASP A 702 -22.88 -12.23 21.83
CA ASP A 702 -23.99 -11.78 22.69
C ASP A 702 -24.54 -12.93 23.54
N ALA A 703 -24.80 -14.08 22.93
CA ALA A 703 -25.28 -15.25 23.63
C ALA A 703 -24.30 -15.73 24.72
N ALA A 704 -23.02 -15.56 24.49
CA ALA A 704 -21.93 -15.88 25.42
C ALA A 704 -21.63 -14.73 26.40
N SER A 705 -22.31 -13.58 26.28
CA SER A 705 -22.03 -12.38 27.08
C SER A 705 -20.58 -11.90 26.94
N VAL A 706 -20.02 -12.00 25.76
CA VAL A 706 -18.68 -11.52 25.37
C VAL A 706 -18.81 -10.14 24.77
N SER A 707 -18.02 -9.20 25.25
CA SER A 707 -18.06 -7.81 24.74
C SER A 707 -17.51 -7.72 23.32
N TRP A 708 -18.23 -7.01 22.47
CA TRP A 708 -17.80 -6.74 21.12
C TRP A 708 -18.17 -5.32 20.67
N LYS A 709 -17.48 -4.78 19.68
CA LYS A 709 -17.77 -3.49 19.10
C LYS A 709 -17.22 -3.37 17.67
N ILE A 710 -17.96 -2.68 16.81
CA ILE A 710 -17.53 -2.26 15.49
C ILE A 710 -17.15 -0.79 15.55
N TYR A 711 -15.93 -0.48 15.12
CA TYR A 711 -15.43 0.89 14.97
C TYR A 711 -15.37 1.24 13.48
N TYR A 712 -16.06 2.26 13.09
CA TYR A 712 -16.12 2.70 11.70
C TYR A 712 -15.34 3.98 11.46
N SER A 713 -14.67 4.05 10.31
CA SER A 713 -13.80 5.17 9.93
C SER A 713 -14.55 6.31 9.28
N ASP A 714 -15.68 6.03 8.63
CA ASP A 714 -16.44 7.05 7.93
C ASP A 714 -17.23 7.91 8.92
N THR A 715 -16.91 9.20 8.91
CA THR A 715 -17.55 10.19 9.76
C THR A 715 -18.35 11.19 8.94
N ALA A 716 -18.68 10.86 7.69
CA ALA A 716 -19.39 11.77 6.82
C ALA A 716 -20.70 12.27 7.49
N ASN A 717 -20.58 13.41 8.15
CA ASN A 717 -21.66 14.23 8.67
C ASN A 717 -22.53 13.65 9.79
N ASN A 718 -22.11 12.62 10.51
CA ASN A 718 -22.97 11.95 11.51
C ASN A 718 -24.34 11.57 10.93
N CYS A 719 -24.40 11.23 9.67
CA CYS A 719 -25.62 10.92 8.97
C CYS A 719 -25.89 9.44 8.99
N LEU A 720 -27.15 9.11 9.19
CA LEU A 720 -27.66 7.75 8.99
C LEU A 720 -27.81 7.48 7.50
N VAL A 721 -27.74 6.24 7.13
CA VAL A 721 -28.14 5.79 5.80
C VAL A 721 -29.56 6.30 5.51
N GLY A 722 -29.78 6.75 4.28
CA GLY A 722 -31.03 7.39 3.87
C GLY A 722 -31.14 8.90 4.14
N GLY A 723 -30.03 9.56 4.54
CA GLY A 723 -29.91 11.00 4.59
C GLY A 723 -30.45 11.68 5.86
N SER A 724 -30.72 10.91 6.91
CA SER A 724 -31.12 11.47 8.21
C SER A 724 -29.92 11.67 9.10
N CYS A 725 -29.37 12.87 9.11
CA CYS A 725 -28.29 13.24 10.03
C CYS A 725 -28.81 13.36 11.46
N ASN A 726 -28.12 12.76 12.42
CA ASN A 726 -28.44 12.89 13.83
C ASN A 726 -27.92 14.23 14.36
N PRO A 727 -28.82 15.20 14.67
CA PRO A 727 -28.39 16.52 15.13
C PRO A 727 -27.82 16.53 16.55
N SER A 728 -27.90 15.43 17.30
CA SER A 728 -27.42 15.34 18.68
C SER A 728 -25.99 14.83 18.80
N GLY A 729 -25.28 14.60 17.70
CA GLY A 729 -23.84 14.25 17.70
C GLY A 729 -23.51 12.83 18.10
N ASN A 730 -24.49 11.96 18.32
CA ASN A 730 -24.28 10.53 18.44
C ASN A 730 -24.23 9.93 17.03
N ALA A 731 -23.04 9.67 16.55
CA ALA A 731 -22.83 8.97 15.30
C ALA A 731 -23.16 7.49 15.49
N TYR A 732 -24.34 7.09 15.12
CA TYR A 732 -24.78 5.70 15.27
C TYR A 732 -24.50 4.84 14.05
N TYR A 733 -24.05 5.43 12.95
CA TYR A 733 -23.94 4.66 11.71
C TYR A 733 -22.89 5.19 10.74
N PRO A 734 -22.14 4.33 10.08
CA PRO A 734 -21.39 4.73 8.90
C PRO A 734 -22.39 5.25 7.85
N ALA A 735 -22.10 6.36 7.25
CA ALA A 735 -23.00 7.05 6.31
C ALA A 735 -23.26 6.25 5.03
N THR A 736 -22.53 5.20 4.78
CA THR A 736 -22.67 4.31 3.63
C THR A 736 -22.21 2.90 3.96
N ASN A 737 -23.07 1.99 3.97
CA ASN A 737 -23.12 0.75 3.19
C ASN A 737 -22.14 -0.38 3.55
N PHE A 738 -21.21 -0.25 4.49
CA PHE A 738 -20.22 -1.28 4.78
C PHE A 738 -20.47 -2.06 6.07
N SER A 739 -21.52 -1.79 6.79
CA SER A 739 -21.84 -2.62 7.92
C SER A 739 -22.44 -3.95 7.47
N ALA A 740 -21.66 -5.02 7.56
CA ALA A 740 -22.16 -6.37 7.30
C ALA A 740 -23.39 -6.73 8.15
N LEU A 741 -23.59 -6.04 9.27
CA LEU A 741 -24.76 -6.24 10.13
C LEU A 741 -26.06 -5.77 9.51
N SER A 742 -26.04 -4.80 8.59
CA SER A 742 -27.23 -4.32 7.89
C SER A 742 -27.91 -5.39 7.04
N TYR A 743 -27.16 -6.41 6.66
CA TYR A 743 -27.67 -7.56 5.92
C TYR A 743 -28.28 -8.66 6.82
N SER A 744 -28.12 -8.55 8.13
CA SER A 744 -28.70 -9.50 9.08
C SER A 744 -29.92 -8.90 9.76
N TYR A 745 -31.12 -9.41 9.45
CA TYR A 745 -32.35 -8.94 10.10
C TYR A 745 -32.38 -9.26 11.61
N ARG A 746 -31.52 -10.13 12.09
CA ARG A 746 -31.45 -10.52 13.49
C ARG A 746 -30.77 -9.51 14.38
N TYR A 747 -30.11 -8.47 13.79
CA TYR A 747 -29.37 -7.44 14.52
C TYR A 747 -30.08 -6.11 14.61
N LEU A 748 -31.39 -6.11 14.56
CA LEU A 748 -32.18 -4.90 14.58
C LEU A 748 -32.74 -4.68 15.99
N TYR A 749 -32.05 -3.91 16.82
CA TYR A 749 -32.42 -3.70 18.23
C TYR A 749 -33.04 -2.35 18.49
N GLU A 750 -32.45 -1.27 18.01
CA GLU A 750 -32.92 0.10 18.20
C GLU A 750 -32.83 0.90 16.90
N ASN A 751 -33.84 1.70 16.68
CA ASN A 751 -33.71 2.63 15.58
C ASN A 751 -32.80 3.81 15.97
N PRO A 752 -32.24 4.55 15.00
CA PRO A 752 -31.32 5.64 15.25
C PRO A 752 -31.86 6.78 16.10
N THR A 753 -33.16 6.84 16.34
CA THR A 753 -33.81 7.84 17.20
C THR A 753 -33.88 7.39 18.67
N GLY A 754 -33.32 6.22 19.00
CA GLY A 754 -33.37 5.63 20.34
C GLY A 754 -34.71 5.02 20.71
N ALA A 755 -35.62 4.85 19.75
CA ALA A 755 -36.85 4.11 19.98
C ALA A 755 -36.54 2.59 19.83
N PRO A 756 -37.06 1.73 20.73
CA PRO A 756 -36.89 0.28 20.60
C PRO A 756 -37.38 -0.21 19.24
N CYS A 757 -36.56 -0.98 18.57
CA CYS A 757 -36.98 -1.71 17.39
C CYS A 757 -37.63 -3.03 17.80
N THR A 758 -38.74 -3.33 17.17
CA THR A 758 -39.24 -4.70 17.19
C THR A 758 -38.48 -5.45 16.11
N ALA A 759 -37.63 -6.39 16.50
CA ALA A 759 -36.95 -7.23 15.54
C ALA A 759 -37.97 -7.86 14.58
N PRO A 760 -37.78 -7.79 13.29
CA PRO A 760 -38.69 -8.40 12.33
C PRO A 760 -38.70 -9.92 12.55
N THR A 761 -39.85 -10.52 12.37
CA THR A 761 -40.00 -11.97 12.50
C THR A 761 -39.57 -12.73 11.26
N GLN A 762 -39.33 -12.04 10.17
CA GLN A 762 -38.91 -12.54 8.86
C GLN A 762 -38.00 -11.53 8.19
N PRO A 763 -37.03 -11.97 7.42
CA PRO A 763 -36.22 -11.08 6.60
C PRO A 763 -37.08 -10.28 5.64
N SER A 764 -36.74 -9.03 5.41
CA SER A 764 -37.42 -8.25 4.39
C SER A 764 -37.05 -8.79 3.01
N SER A 765 -38.05 -8.97 2.17
CA SER A 765 -37.90 -9.34 0.76
C SER A 765 -38.04 -8.12 -0.17
N VAL A 766 -38.16 -6.92 0.40
CA VAL A 766 -38.42 -5.70 -0.36
C VAL A 766 -37.16 -4.84 -0.33
N VAL A 767 -36.59 -4.53 -1.49
CA VAL A 767 -35.43 -3.62 -1.59
C VAL A 767 -35.81 -2.22 -1.12
N GLY A 768 -35.00 -1.61 -0.22
CA GLY A 768 -35.30 -0.31 0.35
C GLY A 768 -36.41 -0.31 1.40
N ASP A 769 -36.65 -1.45 2.06
CA ASP A 769 -37.61 -1.51 3.17
C ASP A 769 -37.09 -0.77 4.39
N THR A 770 -37.43 0.50 4.49
CA THR A 770 -37.08 1.35 5.64
C THR A 770 -37.80 0.94 6.93
N THR A 771 -38.77 0.03 6.89
CA THR A 771 -39.43 -0.47 8.11
C THR A 771 -38.63 -1.53 8.84
N ASN A 772 -37.66 -2.13 8.15
CA ASN A 772 -36.71 -3.10 8.67
C ASN A 772 -35.32 -2.50 8.90
N SER A 773 -35.18 -1.19 8.77
CA SER A 773 -33.89 -0.56 8.76
C SER A 773 -33.28 -0.39 10.15
N PHE A 774 -31.99 -0.72 10.27
CA PHE A 774 -30.99 -0.15 11.17
C PHE A 774 -31.38 -0.04 12.64
N CYS A 775 -31.64 -1.15 13.25
CA CYS A 775 -31.83 -1.20 14.68
C CYS A 775 -30.69 -1.94 15.35
N ILE A 776 -29.46 -1.47 15.15
CA ILE A 776 -28.30 -2.03 15.83
C ILE A 776 -28.16 -1.37 17.20
N ASP A 777 -27.87 -2.14 18.22
CA ASP A 777 -27.58 -1.60 19.55
C ASP A 777 -26.44 -0.60 19.46
N PRO A 778 -26.66 0.67 19.79
CA PRO A 778 -25.64 1.72 19.67
C PRO A 778 -24.43 1.50 20.59
N THR A 779 -24.50 0.59 21.55
CA THR A 779 -23.35 0.23 22.39
C THR A 779 -22.31 -0.60 21.65
N HIS A 780 -22.70 -1.25 20.57
CA HIS A 780 -21.85 -2.08 19.74
C HIS A 780 -21.23 -1.39 18.52
N ILE A 781 -21.63 -0.16 18.26
CA ILE A 781 -21.13 0.62 17.11
C ILE A 781 -20.58 1.96 17.59
N ALA A 782 -19.39 2.30 17.15
CA ALA A 782 -18.76 3.55 17.53
C ALA A 782 -17.88 4.10 16.39
N PRO A 783 -17.69 5.42 16.32
CA PRO A 783 -16.71 5.99 15.42
C PRO A 783 -15.29 5.56 15.82
N LEU A 784 -14.37 5.51 14.86
CA LEU A 784 -12.99 5.09 15.11
C LEU A 784 -12.26 5.95 16.18
N THR A 785 -12.70 7.17 16.42
CA THR A 785 -12.20 7.98 17.54
C THR A 785 -12.44 7.34 18.91
N GLN A 786 -13.49 6.53 19.05
CA GLN A 786 -13.77 5.77 20.26
C GLN A 786 -12.77 4.62 20.44
N TYR A 787 -12.29 4.00 19.37
CA TYR A 787 -11.24 2.98 19.44
C TYR A 787 -9.98 3.51 20.14
N PHE A 788 -9.52 4.70 19.76
CA PHE A 788 -8.35 5.32 20.41
C PHE A 788 -8.64 5.67 21.88
N THR A 789 -9.88 6.02 22.17
CA THR A 789 -10.31 6.27 23.56
C THR A 789 -10.33 4.99 24.37
N ASP A 790 -10.90 3.91 23.83
CA ASP A 790 -10.98 2.61 24.46
C ASP A 790 -9.58 2.03 24.72
N LEU A 791 -8.67 2.15 23.75
CA LEU A 791 -7.25 1.79 23.93
C LEU A 791 -6.58 2.55 25.07
N THR A 792 -6.83 3.86 25.16
CA THR A 792 -6.21 4.72 26.18
C THR A 792 -6.73 4.41 27.57
N ASN A 793 -8.01 4.09 27.68
CA ASN A 793 -8.70 3.83 28.93
C ASN A 793 -8.61 2.38 29.40
N GLY A 794 -8.12 1.47 28.57
CA GLY A 794 -8.13 0.04 28.90
C GLY A 794 -9.55 -0.55 28.86
N THR A 795 -10.37 -0.11 27.93
CA THR A 795 -11.78 -0.52 27.77
C THR A 795 -12.08 -1.13 26.39
N LEU A 796 -11.04 -1.62 25.71
CA LEU A 796 -11.20 -2.33 24.45
C LEU A 796 -12.10 -3.57 24.66
N PRO A 797 -13.09 -3.85 23.82
CA PRO A 797 -13.90 -5.05 23.95
C PRO A 797 -13.09 -6.31 23.66
N SER A 798 -13.62 -7.46 24.05
CA SER A 798 -12.98 -8.75 23.76
C SER A 798 -12.85 -9.01 22.26
N PHE A 799 -13.86 -8.62 21.48
CA PHE A 799 -13.77 -8.61 20.02
C PHE A 799 -14.06 -7.23 19.47
N ALA A 800 -13.12 -6.67 18.76
CA ALA A 800 -13.21 -5.37 18.10
C ALA A 800 -13.07 -5.57 16.58
N PHE A 801 -14.02 -5.08 15.83
CA PHE A 801 -13.90 -5.00 14.39
C PHE A 801 -13.71 -3.55 13.95
N ILE A 802 -12.78 -3.31 13.04
CA ILE A 802 -12.54 -1.99 12.47
C ILE A 802 -12.89 -2.03 10.99
N GLU A 803 -13.88 -1.23 10.61
CA GLU A 803 -14.22 -1.03 9.21
C GLU A 803 -13.41 0.11 8.60
N ALA A 804 -12.83 -0.13 7.42
CA ALA A 804 -12.25 0.91 6.61
C ALA A 804 -13.34 1.90 6.15
N GLY A 805 -12.98 3.15 5.96
CA GLY A 805 -13.90 4.17 5.46
C GLY A 805 -13.84 4.25 3.95
N TYR A 806 -14.77 3.62 3.26
CA TYR A 806 -14.83 3.63 1.80
C TYR A 806 -14.80 5.06 1.24
N GLY A 807 -13.84 5.31 0.35
CA GLY A 807 -13.63 6.63 -0.25
C GLY A 807 -13.02 7.68 0.69
N ASN A 808 -12.64 7.33 1.93
CA ASN A 808 -12.19 8.30 2.94
C ASN A 808 -10.98 7.90 3.77
N ASN A 809 -10.34 6.82 3.59
CA ASN A 809 -9.11 6.38 4.28
C ASN A 809 -8.89 4.88 4.06
N ASP A 810 -9.50 4.35 3.04
CA ASP A 810 -9.28 3.01 2.55
C ASP A 810 -8.15 3.00 1.50
N GLU A 811 -7.96 1.86 0.92
CA GLU A 811 -6.98 1.65 -0.13
C GLU A 811 -7.62 1.21 -1.45
N HIS A 812 -8.96 1.32 -1.51
CA HIS A 812 -9.73 0.88 -2.67
C HIS A 812 -9.24 1.54 -3.96
N PRO A 813 -8.83 0.78 -4.98
CA PRO A 813 -8.52 1.32 -6.30
C PRO A 813 -9.70 2.14 -6.84
N GLY A 814 -9.42 3.22 -7.53
CA GLY A 814 -10.48 4.04 -8.13
C GLY A 814 -11.29 4.90 -7.15
N SER A 815 -11.09 4.78 -5.84
CA SER A 815 -11.80 5.60 -4.83
C SER A 815 -11.47 7.09 -4.89
N GLY A 816 -10.53 7.48 -5.74
CA GLY A 816 -10.03 8.85 -5.83
C GLY A 816 -9.00 9.20 -4.76
N GLN A 817 -8.52 8.23 -4.03
CA GLN A 817 -7.50 8.38 -2.99
C GLN A 817 -6.24 7.57 -3.30
N SER A 818 -5.13 8.09 -2.77
CA SER A 818 -3.87 7.36 -2.81
C SER A 818 -3.87 6.24 -1.75
N ILE A 819 -3.37 5.06 -2.08
CA ILE A 819 -3.15 3.97 -1.12
C ILE A 819 -2.32 4.40 0.11
N LEU A 820 -1.51 5.44 -0.01
CA LEU A 820 -0.73 5.98 1.11
C LEU A 820 -1.62 6.56 2.22
N LEU A 821 -2.83 6.98 1.88
CA LEU A 821 -3.78 7.48 2.87
C LEU A 821 -4.27 6.35 3.78
N GLY A 822 -4.64 5.21 3.19
CA GLY A 822 -5.01 4.01 3.93
C GLY A 822 -3.84 3.48 4.75
N GLN A 823 -2.64 3.35 4.15
CA GLN A 823 -1.44 2.97 4.90
C GLN A 823 -1.18 3.88 6.11
N ALA A 824 -1.30 5.19 5.93
CA ALA A 824 -1.12 6.14 7.03
C ALA A 824 -2.17 5.97 8.13
N ARG A 825 -3.41 5.66 7.73
CA ARG A 825 -4.51 5.38 8.67
C ARG A 825 -4.28 4.08 9.43
N VAL A 826 -3.94 3.00 8.75
CA VAL A 826 -3.60 1.73 9.39
C VAL A 826 -2.42 1.92 10.35
N ALA A 827 -1.40 2.66 9.94
CA ALA A 827 -0.27 2.95 10.81
C ALA A 827 -0.69 3.70 12.09
N GLN A 828 -1.61 4.65 11.99
CA GLN A 828 -2.17 5.33 13.15
C GLN A 828 -2.89 4.36 14.10
N ILE A 829 -3.73 3.49 13.55
CA ILE A 829 -4.52 2.50 14.31
C ILE A 829 -3.60 1.50 15.00
N VAL A 830 -2.70 0.88 14.25
CA VAL A 830 -1.80 -0.17 14.75
C VAL A 830 -0.76 0.39 15.72
N ASN A 831 -0.22 1.60 15.48
CA ASN A 831 0.71 2.21 16.41
C ASN A 831 0.03 2.55 17.74
N ALA A 832 -1.21 3.02 17.71
CA ALA A 832 -1.99 3.26 18.94
C ALA A 832 -2.24 1.94 19.70
N PHE A 833 -2.57 0.86 18.97
CA PHE A 833 -2.72 -0.47 19.54
C PHE A 833 -1.44 -0.95 20.23
N MET A 834 -0.30 -0.88 19.54
CA MET A 834 0.99 -1.29 20.08
C MET A 834 1.46 -0.44 21.29
N ALA A 835 1.05 0.83 21.33
CA ALA A 835 1.38 1.74 22.42
C ALA A 835 0.43 1.65 23.61
N SER A 836 -0.68 0.92 23.47
CA SER A 836 -1.71 0.85 24.49
C SER A 836 -1.36 -0.10 25.64
N PRO A 837 -1.97 0.04 26.83
CA PRO A 837 -1.85 -0.92 27.90
C PRO A 837 -2.43 -2.31 27.54
N GLU A 838 -3.30 -2.38 26.54
CA GLU A 838 -3.91 -3.62 26.05
C GLU A 838 -2.98 -4.47 25.18
N TRP A 839 -1.86 -3.91 24.71
CA TRP A 839 -0.87 -4.63 23.92
C TRP A 839 -0.53 -5.99 24.51
N LYS A 840 -0.31 -6.04 25.81
CA LYS A 840 0.19 -7.22 26.54
C LYS A 840 -0.67 -8.48 26.43
N SER A 841 -1.96 -8.34 26.12
CA SER A 841 -2.93 -9.43 26.08
C SER A 841 -3.84 -9.36 24.86
N SER A 842 -3.37 -8.79 23.75
CA SER A 842 -4.19 -8.56 22.57
C SER A 842 -3.56 -9.10 21.31
N VAL A 843 -4.39 -9.32 20.30
CA VAL A 843 -3.97 -9.59 18.93
C VAL A 843 -4.73 -8.69 17.96
N PHE A 844 -4.03 -8.22 16.95
CA PHE A 844 -4.56 -7.46 15.83
C PHE A 844 -4.38 -8.30 14.57
N PHE A 845 -5.48 -8.61 13.89
CA PHE A 845 -5.51 -9.18 12.57
C PHE A 845 -5.83 -8.06 11.57
N LEU A 846 -4.90 -7.74 10.70
CA LEU A 846 -5.14 -6.90 9.53
C LEU A 846 -5.28 -7.82 8.32
N SER A 847 -6.32 -7.63 7.54
CA SER A 847 -6.49 -8.27 6.25
C SER A 847 -7.20 -7.32 5.29
N TYR A 848 -7.42 -7.79 4.08
CA TYR A 848 -8.19 -7.12 3.04
C TYR A 848 -9.43 -7.95 2.77
N ASP A 849 -10.54 -7.31 2.52
CA ASP A 849 -11.82 -8.01 2.35
C ASP A 849 -11.83 -8.86 1.08
N GLU A 850 -11.20 -8.38 0.01
CA GLU A 850 -11.08 -9.08 -1.26
C GLU A 850 -9.81 -8.66 -2.03
N GLY A 851 -9.54 -9.37 -3.14
CA GLY A 851 -8.36 -9.11 -3.97
C GLY A 851 -8.46 -7.91 -4.91
N GLY A 852 -9.65 -7.41 -5.20
CA GLY A 852 -9.85 -6.18 -5.98
C GLY A 852 -9.53 -6.24 -7.48
N GLY A 853 -9.13 -7.39 -8.03
CA GLY A 853 -8.79 -7.56 -9.44
C GLY A 853 -7.30 -7.51 -9.81
N PRO A 854 -6.36 -6.93 -9.01
CA PRO A 854 -4.93 -7.08 -9.28
C PRO A 854 -4.47 -8.53 -9.31
N TYR A 855 -3.43 -8.79 -10.09
CA TYR A 855 -2.89 -10.14 -10.30
C TYR A 855 -2.45 -10.82 -9.00
N ASP A 856 -2.78 -12.09 -8.88
CA ASP A 856 -2.20 -13.04 -7.93
C ASP A 856 -1.77 -14.32 -8.65
N HIS A 857 -0.58 -14.82 -8.35
CA HIS A 857 -0.08 -16.01 -9.03
C HIS A 857 -0.58 -17.33 -8.44
N VAL A 858 -1.16 -17.29 -7.25
CA VAL A 858 -1.68 -18.48 -6.57
C VAL A 858 -3.17 -18.62 -6.83
N PRO A 859 -3.59 -19.69 -7.49
CA PRO A 859 -5.01 -19.86 -7.80
C PRO A 859 -5.83 -20.10 -6.52
N PRO A 860 -7.00 -19.47 -6.39
CA PRO A 860 -7.89 -19.69 -5.24
C PRO A 860 -8.69 -21.00 -5.34
N VAL A 861 -8.50 -21.77 -6.39
CA VAL A 861 -9.29 -22.96 -6.68
C VAL A 861 -8.74 -24.17 -5.94
N PRO A 862 -9.53 -24.82 -5.06
CA PRO A 862 -9.09 -25.99 -4.31
C PRO A 862 -8.56 -27.13 -5.21
N GLY A 863 -7.49 -27.77 -4.74
CA GLY A 863 -6.82 -28.85 -5.47
C GLY A 863 -6.01 -28.41 -6.68
N SER A 864 -5.91 -27.11 -6.92
CA SER A 864 -5.28 -26.56 -8.12
C SER A 864 -3.93 -25.90 -7.83
N SER A 865 -3.07 -25.96 -8.82
CA SER A 865 -1.81 -25.22 -8.87
C SER A 865 -1.50 -24.90 -10.34
N ASN A 866 -0.72 -23.89 -10.60
CA ASN A 866 -0.25 -23.54 -11.93
C ASN A 866 1.29 -23.53 -11.99
N LYS A 867 1.85 -23.25 -13.16
CA LYS A 867 3.31 -23.21 -13.37
C LYS A 867 4.06 -22.17 -12.52
N ASN A 868 3.36 -21.18 -11.96
CA ASN A 868 3.93 -20.09 -11.19
C ASN A 868 3.79 -20.31 -9.67
N THR A 869 2.97 -21.27 -9.24
CA THR A 869 2.79 -21.61 -7.82
C THR A 869 4.00 -22.40 -7.32
N ASP A 870 4.45 -22.14 -6.10
CA ASP A 870 5.51 -22.95 -5.49
C ASP A 870 5.01 -24.39 -5.27
N ALA A 871 5.48 -25.30 -6.09
CA ALA A 871 5.08 -26.71 -6.05
C ALA A 871 5.44 -27.39 -4.72
N SER A 872 6.41 -26.88 -3.95
CA SER A 872 6.78 -27.43 -2.65
C SER A 872 5.71 -27.24 -1.58
N LEU A 873 4.84 -26.26 -1.76
CA LEU A 873 3.72 -25.96 -0.84
C LEU A 873 2.46 -26.79 -1.14
N GLY A 874 2.44 -27.47 -2.29
CA GLY A 874 1.32 -28.30 -2.70
C GLY A 874 0.10 -27.48 -3.20
N PRO A 875 -0.95 -28.15 -3.65
CA PRO A 875 -2.17 -27.48 -4.08
C PRO A 875 -2.98 -27.02 -2.85
N ILE A 876 -3.81 -25.99 -3.03
CA ILE A 876 -4.74 -25.51 -2.02
C ILE A 876 -5.76 -26.61 -1.71
N PRO A 877 -5.93 -27.07 -0.47
CA PRO A 877 -7.00 -27.97 -0.10
C PRO A 877 -8.37 -27.27 -0.17
N ASP A 878 -9.42 -28.04 -0.29
CA ASP A 878 -10.77 -27.48 -0.18
C ASP A 878 -11.07 -27.12 1.28
N ILE A 879 -10.88 -25.87 1.61
CA ILE A 879 -11.19 -25.32 2.94
C ILE A 879 -12.60 -24.72 3.00
N SER A 880 -13.31 -24.66 1.86
CA SER A 880 -14.64 -24.06 1.80
C SER A 880 -15.73 -24.92 2.42
N THR A 881 -15.66 -26.23 2.34
CA THR A 881 -16.58 -27.25 2.88
C THR A 881 -18.09 -26.99 2.67
N ILE A 882 -18.49 -25.86 2.12
CA ILE A 882 -19.87 -25.45 1.90
C ILE A 882 -20.22 -25.68 0.43
N ALA A 883 -21.21 -26.55 0.18
CA ALA A 883 -21.78 -26.66 -1.14
C ALA A 883 -22.57 -25.39 -1.46
N VAL A 884 -22.04 -24.54 -2.29
CA VAL A 884 -22.79 -23.43 -2.87
C VAL A 884 -23.50 -23.94 -4.12
N ASN A 885 -24.76 -23.53 -4.30
CA ASN A 885 -25.49 -23.84 -5.53
C ASN A 885 -24.71 -23.35 -6.75
N PRO A 886 -24.27 -24.26 -7.60
CA PRO A 886 -23.53 -23.87 -8.76
C PRO A 886 -24.42 -23.15 -9.77
N ASP A 887 -24.05 -22.03 -10.23
CA ASP A 887 -24.64 -21.30 -11.34
C ASP A 887 -24.36 -22.01 -12.67
N SER A 888 -25.27 -22.11 -13.57
CA SER A 888 -25.10 -22.83 -14.86
C SER A 888 -24.89 -21.87 -16.02
N TYR A 889 -24.27 -20.73 -15.79
CA TYR A 889 -23.90 -19.85 -16.87
C TYR A 889 -22.77 -20.44 -17.69
N ASN A 890 -23.02 -20.57 -18.98
CA ASN A 890 -22.02 -21.00 -19.95
C ASN A 890 -21.83 -19.89 -20.99
N PRO A 891 -20.88 -18.99 -20.85
CA PRO A 891 -20.61 -17.98 -21.87
C PRO A 891 -20.14 -18.59 -23.19
N CYS A 892 -19.80 -19.87 -23.16
CA CYS A 892 -19.26 -20.62 -24.29
C CYS A 892 -20.30 -21.46 -25.02
N VAL A 893 -21.60 -21.20 -24.89
CA VAL A 893 -22.60 -21.85 -25.77
C VAL A 893 -22.28 -21.43 -27.21
N PRO A 894 -21.98 -22.38 -28.09
CA PRO A 894 -21.65 -22.05 -29.48
C PRO A 894 -22.79 -21.24 -30.10
N PRO A 895 -22.50 -20.14 -30.77
CA PRO A 895 -23.51 -19.38 -31.46
C PRO A 895 -24.14 -20.23 -32.60
N PRO A 896 -25.34 -19.90 -33.03
CA PRO A 896 -25.94 -20.55 -34.21
C PRO A 896 -24.98 -20.55 -35.39
N PRO A 897 -24.98 -21.61 -36.23
CA PRO A 897 -24.09 -21.68 -37.38
C PRO A 897 -24.16 -20.43 -38.27
N GLY A 898 -23.04 -19.76 -38.46
CA GLY A 898 -22.95 -18.55 -39.30
C GLY A 898 -22.73 -17.25 -38.51
N THR A 899 -22.72 -17.28 -37.18
CA THR A 899 -22.28 -16.18 -36.33
C THR A 899 -20.75 -16.25 -36.09
N PRO A 900 -20.04 -15.13 -35.94
CA PRO A 900 -18.65 -15.17 -35.58
C PRO A 900 -18.44 -15.97 -34.29
N THR A 901 -17.37 -16.74 -34.21
CA THR A 901 -16.96 -17.46 -33.00
C THR A 901 -16.86 -16.45 -31.87
N LEU A 902 -17.78 -16.55 -30.92
CA LEU A 902 -17.69 -15.82 -29.66
C LEU A 902 -16.41 -16.27 -28.97
N HIS A 903 -15.65 -15.31 -28.54
CA HIS A 903 -14.61 -15.58 -27.54
C HIS A 903 -15.36 -16.05 -26.29
N CYS A 904 -15.08 -17.26 -25.85
CA CYS A 904 -15.62 -17.81 -24.62
C CYS A 904 -14.95 -17.15 -23.44
N ASP A 905 -15.09 -15.85 -23.26
CA ASP A 905 -14.54 -15.18 -22.10
C ASP A 905 -15.65 -14.71 -21.15
N LEU A 906 -15.34 -14.63 -19.88
CA LEU A 906 -16.31 -14.31 -18.84
C LEU A 906 -16.63 -12.82 -18.75
N ARG A 907 -16.11 -11.98 -19.64
CA ARG A 907 -16.42 -10.55 -19.62
C ARG A 907 -17.88 -10.30 -19.92
N PRO A 908 -18.48 -9.43 -19.16
CA PRO A 908 -19.83 -8.95 -19.44
C PRO A 908 -19.97 -8.22 -20.77
N THR A 909 -18.89 -7.86 -21.44
CA THR A 909 -18.83 -6.84 -22.49
C THR A 909 -18.27 -7.29 -23.82
N ASP A 910 -18.09 -8.59 -24.06
CA ASP A 910 -17.67 -9.03 -25.38
C ASP A 910 -18.66 -8.52 -26.44
N PRO A 911 -18.18 -7.74 -27.44
CA PRO A 911 -19.03 -7.23 -28.50
C PRO A 911 -19.81 -8.30 -29.30
N GLY A 912 -19.42 -9.55 -29.15
CA GLY A 912 -20.07 -10.70 -29.74
C GLY A 912 -21.06 -11.44 -28.83
N ALA A 913 -21.14 -11.08 -27.54
CA ALA A 913 -22.08 -11.72 -26.63
C ALA A 913 -23.51 -11.29 -26.98
N ASN A 914 -24.34 -12.24 -27.34
CA ASN A 914 -25.75 -12.02 -27.67
C ASN A 914 -26.56 -11.91 -26.36
N PRO A 915 -27.33 -10.84 -26.14
CA PRO A 915 -28.16 -10.68 -24.93
C PRO A 915 -29.17 -11.80 -24.70
N GLY A 916 -29.44 -12.61 -25.70
CA GLY A 916 -30.38 -13.74 -25.65
C GLY A 916 -29.73 -15.09 -25.36
N ASP A 917 -28.39 -15.15 -25.31
CA ASP A 917 -27.68 -16.43 -25.25
C ASP A 917 -27.32 -16.82 -23.80
N ALA A 918 -27.54 -15.94 -22.84
CA ALA A 918 -27.35 -16.24 -21.45
C ALA A 918 -28.58 -16.93 -20.86
N PRO A 919 -28.63 -18.27 -20.76
CA PRO A 919 -29.54 -18.89 -19.84
C PRO A 919 -29.24 -18.35 -18.43
N ALA A 920 -30.26 -18.35 -17.59
CA ALA A 920 -30.09 -17.94 -16.20
C ALA A 920 -28.78 -18.49 -15.64
N VAL A 921 -27.88 -17.61 -15.14
CA VAL A 921 -26.61 -18.00 -14.52
C VAL A 921 -26.95 -18.85 -13.33
N GLN A 922 -26.59 -20.09 -13.37
CA GLN A 922 -26.75 -21.02 -12.26
C GLN A 922 -25.33 -21.43 -11.86
N GLY A 923 -24.93 -21.14 -10.77
CA GLY A 923 -23.82 -21.21 -9.98
C GLY A 923 -22.59 -22.04 -10.14
N PHE A 924 -21.56 -21.35 -10.13
CA PHE A 924 -20.31 -21.87 -9.62
C PHE A 924 -20.39 -21.93 -8.08
N ALA A 925 -19.90 -22.99 -7.48
CA ALA A 925 -19.69 -23.00 -6.03
C ALA A 925 -18.91 -21.75 -5.64
N ALA A 926 -19.32 -21.02 -4.61
CA ALA A 926 -18.53 -19.95 -4.06
C ALA A 926 -17.20 -20.56 -3.66
N GLN A 927 -16.18 -20.26 -4.44
CA GLN A 927 -14.82 -20.67 -4.17
C GLN A 927 -14.17 -19.59 -3.32
N LEU A 928 -13.01 -19.87 -2.78
CA LEU A 928 -12.17 -18.83 -2.21
C LEU A 928 -11.97 -17.71 -3.22
N GLY A 929 -11.88 -16.48 -2.74
CA GLY A 929 -11.31 -15.40 -3.52
C GLY A 929 -9.80 -15.48 -3.56
N PHE A 930 -9.15 -14.49 -4.16
CA PHE A 930 -7.69 -14.45 -4.25
C PHE A 930 -7.04 -14.25 -2.87
N ARG A 931 -5.74 -14.52 -2.79
CA ARG A 931 -4.98 -14.19 -1.60
C ARG A 931 -5.00 -12.69 -1.37
N VAL A 932 -5.15 -12.32 -0.11
CA VAL A 932 -5.15 -10.92 0.32
C VAL A 932 -3.99 -10.63 1.26
N PRO A 933 -3.47 -9.40 1.28
CA PRO A 933 -2.47 -9.00 2.24
C PRO A 933 -2.99 -9.20 3.66
N ASN A 934 -2.12 -9.65 4.55
CA ASN A 934 -2.50 -9.88 5.94
C ASN A 934 -1.33 -9.67 6.87
N MET A 935 -1.61 -9.33 8.10
CA MET A 935 -0.61 -9.24 9.18
C MET A 935 -1.25 -9.62 10.51
N ILE A 936 -0.56 -10.45 11.26
CA ILE A 936 -0.95 -10.82 12.61
C ILE A 936 0.00 -10.15 13.58
N ILE A 937 -0.50 -9.22 14.38
CA ILE A 937 0.28 -8.33 15.23
C ILE A 937 -0.11 -8.56 16.69
N SER A 938 0.80 -9.06 17.49
CA SER A 938 0.55 -9.40 18.90
C SER A 938 1.88 -9.53 19.66
N PRO A 939 1.92 -9.34 20.97
CA PRO A 939 3.10 -9.66 21.76
C PRO A 939 3.49 -11.14 21.68
N PHE A 940 2.53 -12.01 21.37
CA PHE A 940 2.72 -13.46 21.32
C PHE A 940 3.07 -13.98 19.93
N VAL A 941 3.01 -13.15 18.90
CA VAL A 941 3.27 -13.59 17.52
C VAL A 941 4.76 -13.89 17.32
N ARG A 942 5.05 -15.01 16.66
CA ARG A 942 6.40 -15.43 16.26
C ARG A 942 7.04 -14.37 15.39
N ARG A 943 8.32 -14.13 15.60
CA ARG A 943 9.08 -13.14 14.80
C ARG A 943 9.34 -13.66 13.41
N HIS A 944 9.14 -12.79 12.45
CA HIS A 944 9.47 -13.03 11.04
C HIS A 944 8.75 -14.25 10.45
N TYR A 945 7.66 -14.67 11.05
CA TYR A 945 6.96 -15.91 10.70
C TYR A 945 6.16 -15.76 9.41
N VAL A 946 6.18 -16.77 8.56
CA VAL A 946 5.30 -16.91 7.41
C VAL A 946 4.59 -18.25 7.52
N SER A 947 3.28 -18.22 7.44
CA SER A 947 2.47 -19.44 7.32
C SER A 947 2.18 -19.73 5.86
N HIS A 948 2.32 -20.99 5.49
CA HIS A 948 1.90 -21.53 4.20
C HIS A 948 0.61 -22.37 4.33
N THR A 949 0.00 -22.36 5.50
CA THR A 949 -1.26 -23.07 5.73
C THR A 949 -2.39 -22.30 5.06
N PRO A 950 -3.16 -22.94 4.16
CA PRO A 950 -4.32 -22.29 3.54
C PRO A 950 -5.41 -21.98 4.55
N MET A 951 -5.92 -20.75 4.49
CA MET A 951 -6.96 -20.23 5.36
C MET A 951 -7.69 -19.07 4.71
N ASP A 952 -8.83 -18.74 5.25
CA ASP A 952 -9.55 -17.51 4.91
C ASP A 952 -9.93 -16.72 6.18
N HIS A 953 -10.65 -15.62 6.02
CA HIS A 953 -11.05 -14.75 7.12
C HIS A 953 -11.80 -15.48 8.24
N THR A 954 -12.50 -16.56 7.91
CA THR A 954 -13.29 -17.32 8.90
C THR A 954 -12.40 -18.05 9.90
N ALA A 955 -11.09 -18.18 9.61
CA ALA A 955 -10.11 -18.63 10.59
C ALA A 955 -10.01 -17.68 11.79
N VAL A 956 -10.20 -16.37 11.59
CA VAL A 956 -10.27 -15.39 12.69
C VAL A 956 -11.54 -15.60 13.50
N ILE A 957 -12.64 -15.90 12.86
CA ILE A 957 -13.90 -16.20 13.55
C ILE A 957 -13.74 -17.43 14.44
N LYS A 958 -13.21 -18.51 13.87
CA LYS A 958 -12.84 -19.71 14.67
C LYS A 958 -11.91 -19.40 15.83
N PHE A 959 -10.95 -18.50 15.64
CA PHE A 959 -10.05 -18.08 16.71
C PHE A 959 -10.82 -17.35 17.84
N VAL A 960 -11.74 -16.46 17.48
CA VAL A 960 -12.63 -15.76 18.41
C VAL A 960 -13.52 -16.73 19.18
N GLU A 961 -14.17 -17.67 18.48
CA GLU A 961 -15.00 -18.72 19.09
C GLU A 961 -14.19 -19.56 20.08
N ASN A 962 -13.05 -20.07 19.65
CA ASN A 962 -12.17 -20.89 20.49
C ASN A 962 -11.64 -20.14 21.72
N ARG A 963 -11.48 -18.82 21.60
CA ARG A 963 -10.97 -18.02 22.70
C ARG A 963 -12.04 -17.60 23.69
N PHE A 964 -13.20 -17.19 23.22
CA PHE A 964 -14.17 -16.48 24.06
C PHE A 964 -15.46 -17.27 24.31
N ILE A 965 -15.78 -18.25 23.48
CA ILE A 965 -17.07 -18.94 23.59
C ILE A 965 -16.87 -20.34 24.18
N GLN A 966 -17.55 -20.60 25.29
CA GLN A 966 -17.42 -21.88 25.95
C GLN A 966 -18.02 -23.02 25.12
N GLY A 967 -17.27 -24.09 24.95
CA GLY A 967 -17.67 -25.24 24.14
C GLY A 967 -17.31 -25.11 22.69
N SER A 968 -16.71 -23.98 22.29
CA SER A 968 -16.23 -23.68 20.93
C SER A 968 -17.29 -24.09 19.88
N PRO A 969 -18.47 -23.45 19.89
CA PRO A 969 -19.43 -23.66 18.83
C PRO A 969 -18.81 -23.18 17.53
N HIS A 970 -19.33 -23.62 16.41
CA HIS A 970 -18.90 -23.17 15.10
C HIS A 970 -20.13 -22.75 14.30
N LEU A 971 -20.06 -21.57 13.71
CA LEU A 971 -21.14 -21.04 12.88
C LEU A 971 -21.48 -21.98 11.73
N THR A 972 -20.46 -22.60 11.13
CA THR A 972 -20.62 -23.47 9.97
C THR A 972 -19.59 -24.61 9.98
N ALA A 973 -19.74 -25.53 9.03
CA ALA A 973 -18.71 -26.55 8.80
C ALA A 973 -17.41 -25.93 8.23
N ARG A 974 -17.51 -24.79 7.55
CA ARG A 974 -16.35 -24.12 6.94
C ARG A 974 -15.43 -23.50 7.97
N ASP A 975 -15.96 -22.71 8.91
CA ASP A 975 -15.13 -22.14 9.96
C ASP A 975 -14.54 -23.22 10.85
N ASN A 976 -15.32 -24.27 11.13
CA ASN A 976 -14.81 -25.43 11.86
C ASN A 976 -13.63 -26.12 11.15
N ALA A 977 -13.62 -26.14 9.83
CA ALA A 977 -12.53 -26.73 9.05
C ALA A 977 -11.28 -25.84 8.97
N GLN A 978 -11.40 -24.55 9.28
CA GLN A 978 -10.26 -23.62 9.24
C GLN A 978 -9.14 -23.99 10.20
N PRO A 979 -7.90 -23.58 9.93
CA PRO A 979 -6.82 -23.63 10.91
C PRO A 979 -7.17 -22.82 12.16
N ASN A 980 -6.66 -23.23 13.30
CA ASN A 980 -6.90 -22.56 14.57
C ASN A 980 -6.02 -21.34 14.82
N LEU A 981 -5.20 -20.95 13.87
CA LEU A 981 -4.23 -19.84 13.88
C LEU A 981 -3.14 -19.93 14.97
N LEU A 982 -3.10 -21.00 15.78
CA LEU A 982 -2.14 -21.09 16.88
C LEU A 982 -0.69 -21.23 16.40
N GLU A 983 -0.47 -21.61 15.14
CA GLU A 983 0.86 -21.69 14.54
C GLU A 983 1.59 -20.34 14.51
N PHE A 984 0.84 -19.23 14.47
CA PHE A 984 1.40 -17.89 14.48
C PHE A 984 1.96 -17.46 15.83
N PHE A 985 1.59 -18.12 16.91
CA PHE A 985 1.85 -17.66 18.26
C PHE A 985 2.92 -18.49 18.99
N ASP A 986 3.66 -17.80 19.82
CA ASP A 986 4.45 -18.41 20.89
C ASP A 986 4.04 -17.76 22.22
N PHE A 987 3.10 -18.38 22.89
CA PHE A 987 2.60 -17.89 24.18
C PHE A 987 3.60 -18.09 25.31
N THR A 988 4.66 -18.84 25.09
CA THR A 988 5.64 -19.16 26.14
C THR A 988 6.79 -18.16 26.14
N ALA A 989 7.22 -17.70 24.98
CA ALA A 989 8.35 -16.78 24.83
C ALA A 989 7.95 -15.31 24.80
N VAL A 990 6.68 -14.99 24.46
CA VAL A 990 6.17 -13.63 24.25
C VAL A 990 7.14 -12.80 23.40
N PRO A 991 7.32 -13.15 22.13
CA PRO A 991 8.42 -12.62 21.29
C PRO A 991 8.45 -11.10 21.22
N TRP A 992 7.29 -10.44 21.34
CA TRP A 992 7.13 -8.99 21.24
C TRP A 992 6.61 -8.35 22.53
N ALA A 993 7.12 -8.75 23.70
CA ALA A 993 6.76 -8.10 24.97
C ALA A 993 6.91 -6.57 24.90
N THR A 994 7.89 -6.08 24.14
CA THR A 994 8.01 -4.69 23.71
C THR A 994 7.80 -4.64 22.19
N PRO A 995 6.81 -3.90 21.70
CA PRO A 995 6.59 -3.80 20.26
C PRO A 995 7.77 -3.11 19.55
N PRO A 996 8.02 -3.44 18.29
CA PRO A 996 9.05 -2.75 17.51
C PRO A 996 8.60 -1.30 17.21
N THR A 997 9.55 -0.46 16.86
CA THR A 997 9.25 0.92 16.43
C THR A 997 9.16 0.97 14.91
N PRO A 998 7.96 1.12 14.33
CA PRO A 998 7.80 1.18 12.89
C PRO A 998 8.35 2.46 12.27
N PRO A 999 8.70 2.44 10.99
CA PRO A 999 9.02 3.67 10.27
C PRO A 999 7.77 4.54 10.11
N THR A 1000 7.99 5.84 9.97
CA THR A 1000 6.91 6.74 9.53
C THR A 1000 6.46 6.31 8.11
N PRO A 1001 5.17 6.15 7.86
CA PRO A 1001 4.67 5.87 6.51
C PRO A 1001 5.15 6.89 5.49
N VAL A 1002 5.29 6.47 4.26
CA VAL A 1002 5.55 7.40 3.15
C VAL A 1002 4.50 8.50 3.19
N PRO A 1003 4.90 9.78 3.11
CA PRO A 1003 3.96 10.89 3.18
C PRO A 1003 2.89 10.79 2.09
N VAL A 1004 1.64 11.02 2.46
CA VAL A 1004 0.52 11.07 1.53
C VAL A 1004 0.79 12.18 0.52
N GLY A 1005 0.79 11.82 -0.75
CA GLY A 1005 0.93 12.76 -1.86
C GLY A 1005 -0.37 13.53 -2.16
N ASN A 1006 -0.49 13.97 -3.39
CA ASN A 1006 -1.69 14.66 -3.85
C ASN A 1006 -2.89 13.69 -3.93
N THR A 1007 -4.10 14.24 -3.86
CA THR A 1007 -5.34 13.52 -4.17
C THR A 1007 -5.25 12.88 -5.55
N CYS A 1008 -5.80 11.70 -5.71
CA CYS A 1008 -5.88 11.04 -7.00
C CYS A 1008 -6.79 11.83 -7.94
N THR A 1009 -6.29 12.12 -9.09
CA THR A 1009 -6.98 12.84 -10.16
C THR A 1009 -6.68 12.13 -11.48
N PRO A 1010 -7.49 12.28 -12.52
CA PRO A 1010 -7.22 11.65 -13.82
C PRO A 1010 -5.83 11.98 -14.39
N ALA A 1011 -5.20 13.06 -13.92
CA ALA A 1011 -3.85 13.46 -14.37
C ALA A 1011 -2.72 12.68 -13.69
N ASN A 1012 -2.96 12.05 -12.55
CA ASN A 1012 -1.96 11.29 -11.77
C ASN A 1012 -2.36 9.82 -11.57
N MET A 1013 -3.47 9.39 -12.14
CA MET A 1013 -3.82 7.98 -12.27
C MET A 1013 -3.09 7.35 -13.45
N GLY A 1014 -2.84 6.09 -13.38
CA GLY A 1014 -2.22 5.36 -14.47
C GLY A 1014 -1.65 4.01 -14.03
N PRO A 1015 -1.30 3.16 -15.01
CA PRO A 1015 -0.57 1.93 -14.73
C PRO A 1015 0.85 2.22 -14.21
#